data_f26d749daf4bfa5da096aca9c9f4a718
#
_entry.id   f26d749daf4bfa5da096aca9c9f4a718
#
_cell.length_a   1.000
_cell.length_b   1.000
_cell.length_c   1.000
_cell.angle_alpha   90.00
_cell.angle_beta   90.00
_cell.angle_gamma   90.00
#
_symmetry.space_group_name_H-M   'P 1'
#
loop_
_entity.id
_entity.type
_entity.pdbx_description
1 polymer ?
#
loop_
_entity_poly.entity_id
_entity_poly.type
_entity_poly.pdbx_seq_one_letter_code
_entity_poly.pdbx_strand_id
1 'polypeptide(L)'
;MFLGKITKRVMTKGRIILLVLAVAVIAELAAQEHTDTLRTKALPEVEVEARRVIRQGTTDSYFPSKAQRERSANAFSLLGNLHLPGIVVDQVERTLNYTRGGGRVALEINGKPSNIDELLSLPVSRLKKVQLVRVPSVKYGTDVAVVINVVAGRGDSGVGLGLNAMNALTTNYNDDALWFRFNTGVHELGVNYNFKLNGIDKAFTRTNEHINNPTGLMVNRKIDGRFSGGNYRDDFLSLYYTLNRTNRRTIDVRTSLDWDRFPQRAIDATVDDGSSYTMRTLNESDERQLGLKVYYEERFSARNVLNVWLAANAFANKYQRGFSSPTANKHYDVDGKKQSARLETEFSHTFSPACKLAVGWQQSLAHTSNTYVSLQNTNFNYDDNSQYAFAQACGSLGKLTYSLGMGYARDAVWQRGKGFEHYAWRPKFYVQYAFNDIWQIDYNLSSTTSLPSLAQMTAYERQDDDQRTTMGNPSLRPFTTYRHWLSLNANKGIFSFMAFGMYEYNHGSIVDMLAITPMGTVQQSWTNDGQYKHLEIGIYCGLNLLGEHLQVYAEPKYVTFISRATLRHNRSNFCLQLGASGWVKKWGFNGYFRTAMESMEGDMLEHRTGTSDVNVNYAFRNVHVKLGWRNLFSCEGPATRKILETTNARYETVQGNLGFANMVYVGLSWSFFKGKQTKRRKESRQVDASFDSGIVK
;
A
#
# COMPACT_ATOMS: atom_id res chain seq x y z
N MET A 1 -33.48 -28.18 4.96
CA MET A 1 -32.44 -28.84 5.77
C MET A 1 -31.66 -29.94 5.04
N PHE A 2 -32.17 -30.53 3.94
CA PHE A 2 -31.48 -31.59 3.17
C PHE A 2 -30.49 -31.07 2.10
N LEU A 3 -30.71 -29.92 1.48
CA LEU A 3 -29.81 -29.34 0.46
C LEU A 3 -28.50 -28.81 1.05
N GLY A 4 -28.50 -28.32 2.29
CA GLY A 4 -27.28 -27.79 2.93
C GLY A 4 -26.23 -28.82 3.36
N LYS A 5 -26.64 -30.10 3.51
CA LYS A 5 -25.73 -31.21 3.82
C LYS A 5 -25.05 -31.80 2.58
N ILE A 6 -25.70 -31.71 1.41
CA ILE A 6 -25.12 -32.18 0.14
C ILE A 6 -24.05 -31.23 -0.38
N THR A 7 -24.27 -29.92 -0.30
CA THR A 7 -23.27 -28.91 -0.72
C THR A 7 -21.99 -28.95 0.13
N LYS A 8 -22.11 -29.11 1.46
CA LYS A 8 -20.91 -29.25 2.33
C LYS A 8 -20.09 -30.53 2.01
N ARG A 9 -20.72 -31.63 1.66
CA ARG A 9 -20.04 -32.91 1.37
C ARG A 9 -19.40 -32.93 -0.02
N VAL A 10 -19.94 -32.21 -0.99
CA VAL A 10 -19.40 -32.06 -2.35
C VAL A 10 -18.20 -31.10 -2.32
N MET A 11 -18.30 -30.00 -1.54
CA MET A 11 -17.19 -29.02 -1.39
C MET A 11 -15.97 -29.61 -0.67
N THR A 12 -16.14 -30.51 0.31
CA THR A 12 -15.04 -31.16 1.01
C THR A 12 -14.30 -32.17 0.11
N LYS A 13 -15.06 -32.92 -0.71
CA LYS A 13 -14.47 -33.87 -1.67
C LYS A 13 -13.73 -33.16 -2.82
N GLY A 14 -14.25 -32.04 -3.31
CA GLY A 14 -13.58 -31.21 -4.33
C GLY A 14 -12.25 -30.62 -3.85
N ARG A 15 -12.16 -30.22 -2.58
CA ARG A 15 -10.91 -29.71 -1.96
C ARG A 15 -9.81 -30.78 -1.89
N ILE A 16 -10.19 -32.02 -1.57
CA ILE A 16 -9.24 -33.16 -1.48
C ILE A 16 -8.80 -33.57 -2.88
N ILE A 17 -9.68 -33.57 -3.86
CA ILE A 17 -9.34 -33.94 -5.24
C ILE A 17 -8.36 -32.93 -5.87
N LEU A 18 -8.54 -31.62 -5.65
CA LEU A 18 -7.61 -30.59 -6.14
C LEU A 18 -6.23 -30.70 -5.48
N LEU A 19 -6.18 -31.02 -4.19
CA LEU A 19 -4.91 -31.22 -3.46
C LEU A 19 -4.21 -32.50 -3.95
N VAL A 20 -4.96 -33.55 -4.20
CA VAL A 20 -4.43 -34.85 -4.71
C VAL A 20 -3.96 -34.70 -6.16
N LEU A 21 -4.67 -33.95 -7.01
CA LEU A 21 -4.23 -33.66 -8.37
C LEU A 21 -2.96 -32.79 -8.40
N ALA A 22 -2.86 -31.79 -7.52
CA ALA A 22 -1.64 -30.99 -7.38
C ALA A 22 -0.44 -31.83 -6.95
N VAL A 23 -0.62 -32.76 -6.00
CA VAL A 23 0.42 -33.69 -5.52
C VAL A 23 0.77 -34.73 -6.59
N ALA A 24 -0.22 -35.25 -7.34
CA ALA A 24 0.02 -36.21 -8.40
C ALA A 24 0.81 -35.61 -9.59
N VAL A 25 0.51 -34.37 -9.97
CA VAL A 25 1.28 -33.64 -11.01
C VAL A 25 2.73 -33.40 -10.56
N ILE A 26 2.95 -33.13 -9.28
CA ILE A 26 4.29 -32.97 -8.71
C ILE A 26 5.05 -34.32 -8.70
N ALA A 27 4.37 -35.43 -8.41
CA ALA A 27 4.95 -36.76 -8.38
C ALA A 27 5.32 -37.26 -9.79
N GLU A 28 4.50 -37.03 -10.81
CA GLU A 28 4.85 -37.37 -12.22
C GLU A 28 6.02 -36.55 -12.78
N LEU A 29 6.16 -35.28 -12.34
CA LEU A 29 7.28 -34.43 -12.74
C LEU A 29 8.62 -34.86 -12.11
N ALA A 30 8.58 -35.50 -10.95
CA ALA A 30 9.79 -36.04 -10.29
C ALA A 30 10.24 -37.39 -10.90
N ALA A 31 9.39 -38.10 -11.64
CA ALA A 31 9.66 -39.41 -12.20
C ALA A 31 10.30 -39.42 -13.60
N GLN A 32 10.40 -38.25 -14.27
CA GLN A 32 10.88 -38.16 -15.68
C GLN A 32 12.34 -37.79 -15.88
N GLU A 33 13.18 -37.75 -14.84
CA GLU A 33 14.63 -37.49 -14.97
C GLU A 33 15.48 -38.73 -14.69
N HIS A 34 15.36 -39.79 -15.49
CA HIS A 34 16.43 -40.77 -15.62
C HIS A 34 16.37 -41.43 -17.00
N THR A 35 17.19 -40.94 -17.91
CA THR A 35 17.99 -41.69 -18.87
C THR A 35 18.62 -40.73 -19.89
N ASP A 36 19.92 -40.48 -19.73
CA ASP A 36 20.87 -40.57 -20.82
C ASP A 36 22.30 -40.47 -20.28
N THR A 37 22.99 -41.60 -20.29
CA THR A 37 24.40 -41.69 -19.96
C THR A 37 25.24 -41.58 -21.21
N LEU A 38 25.85 -40.41 -21.44
CA LEU A 38 27.06 -40.28 -22.24
C LEU A 38 28.17 -39.72 -21.35
N ARG A 39 29.17 -40.60 -21.09
CA ARG A 39 30.39 -40.26 -20.37
C ARG A 39 31.25 -39.31 -21.19
N THR A 40 31.20 -38.05 -20.88
CA THR A 40 32.27 -37.09 -21.17
C THR A 40 32.98 -36.77 -19.87
N LYS A 41 34.29 -36.87 -19.84
CA LYS A 41 35.16 -36.54 -18.71
C LYS A 41 35.07 -35.02 -18.54
N ALA A 42 34.14 -34.52 -17.69
CA ALA A 42 34.04 -33.13 -17.31
C ALA A 42 35.14 -32.81 -16.30
N LEU A 43 35.85 -31.73 -16.55
CA LEU A 43 36.65 -31.04 -15.54
C LEU A 43 35.73 -30.70 -14.35
N PRO A 44 36.22 -30.68 -13.10
CA PRO A 44 35.36 -30.30 -11.96
C PRO A 44 34.79 -28.91 -12.19
N GLU A 45 33.49 -28.87 -12.40
CA GLU A 45 32.71 -27.62 -12.51
C GLU A 45 32.86 -26.91 -11.15
N VAL A 46 33.48 -25.74 -11.17
CA VAL A 46 33.51 -24.87 -10.00
C VAL A 46 32.10 -24.32 -9.89
N GLU A 47 31.27 -24.97 -9.10
CA GLU A 47 29.91 -24.52 -8.77
C GLU A 47 30.04 -23.25 -7.94
N VAL A 48 30.01 -22.12 -8.62
CA VAL A 48 29.88 -20.80 -7.99
C VAL A 48 28.43 -20.67 -7.54
N GLU A 49 28.13 -21.06 -6.31
CA GLU A 49 26.83 -20.74 -5.68
C GLU A 49 26.67 -19.23 -5.63
N ALA A 50 26.03 -18.66 -6.63
CA ALA A 50 25.69 -17.25 -6.66
C ALA A 50 24.63 -16.98 -5.60
N ARG A 51 25.00 -16.32 -4.51
CA ARG A 51 24.06 -15.90 -3.45
C ARG A 51 22.93 -15.06 -4.08
N ARG A 52 21.70 -15.56 -4.04
CA ARG A 52 20.51 -14.87 -4.58
C ARG A 52 20.04 -13.70 -3.75
N VAL A 53 20.35 -13.70 -2.47
CA VAL A 53 20.04 -12.63 -1.54
C VAL A 53 21.32 -12.19 -0.85
N ILE A 54 21.68 -10.95 -1.00
CA ILE A 54 22.81 -10.33 -0.30
C ILE A 54 22.24 -9.27 0.63
N ARG A 55 22.44 -9.45 1.92
CA ARG A 55 22.09 -8.49 2.96
C ARG A 55 23.28 -7.60 3.28
N GLN A 56 23.08 -6.30 3.18
CA GLN A 56 24.13 -5.34 3.49
C GLN A 56 23.51 -4.12 4.16
N GLY A 57 23.76 -3.97 5.44
CA GLY A 57 23.17 -2.90 6.23
C GLY A 57 21.64 -2.95 6.22
N THR A 58 21.02 -1.80 5.97
CA THR A 58 19.56 -1.66 5.90
C THR A 58 18.93 -2.26 4.66
N THR A 59 19.73 -2.82 3.74
CA THR A 59 19.29 -3.20 2.40
C THR A 59 19.53 -4.67 2.12
N ASP A 60 18.47 -5.38 1.76
CA ASP A 60 18.50 -6.72 1.21
C ASP A 60 18.44 -6.64 -0.32
N SER A 61 19.48 -7.14 -1.01
CA SER A 61 19.55 -7.17 -2.47
C SER A 61 19.15 -8.55 -2.98
N TYR A 62 18.08 -8.62 -3.76
CA TYR A 62 17.56 -9.84 -4.39
C TYR A 62 17.99 -9.86 -5.85
N PHE A 63 18.62 -10.94 -6.29
CA PHE A 63 19.09 -11.12 -7.66
C PHE A 63 18.16 -12.11 -8.38
N PRO A 64 17.24 -11.63 -9.24
CA PRO A 64 16.30 -12.52 -9.92
C PRO A 64 17.02 -13.52 -10.81
N SER A 65 16.59 -14.78 -10.79
CA SER A 65 17.10 -15.82 -11.68
C SER A 65 16.71 -15.54 -13.14
N LYS A 66 17.39 -16.18 -14.08
CA LYS A 66 17.01 -16.14 -15.49
C LYS A 66 15.57 -16.61 -15.68
N ALA A 67 15.18 -17.67 -14.99
CA ALA A 67 13.84 -18.22 -15.04
C ALA A 67 12.77 -17.25 -14.50
N GLN A 68 13.03 -16.59 -13.35
CA GLN A 68 12.12 -15.56 -12.81
C GLN A 68 11.93 -14.40 -13.77
N ARG A 69 13.01 -13.96 -14.46
CA ARG A 69 12.93 -12.87 -15.45
C ARG A 69 12.13 -13.27 -16.69
N GLU A 70 12.40 -14.46 -17.26
CA GLU A 70 11.74 -14.92 -18.49
C GLU A 70 10.24 -15.15 -18.32
N ARG A 71 9.77 -15.34 -17.07
CA ARG A 71 8.37 -15.62 -16.73
C ARG A 71 7.62 -14.43 -16.15
N SER A 72 8.30 -13.34 -15.92
CA SER A 72 7.70 -12.09 -15.47
C SER A 72 7.50 -11.17 -16.66
N ALA A 73 6.29 -10.67 -16.82
CA ALA A 73 5.94 -9.78 -17.93
C ALA A 73 6.63 -8.41 -17.83
N ASN A 74 6.81 -7.92 -16.59
CA ASN A 74 7.35 -6.61 -16.25
C ASN A 74 7.96 -6.62 -14.84
N ALA A 75 8.52 -5.48 -14.41
CA ALA A 75 9.13 -5.37 -13.09
C ALA A 75 8.14 -5.61 -11.94
N PHE A 76 6.89 -5.19 -12.09
CA PHE A 76 5.86 -5.38 -11.05
C PHE A 76 5.52 -6.86 -10.86
N SER A 77 5.32 -7.61 -11.93
CA SER A 77 5.08 -9.06 -11.85
C SER A 77 6.29 -9.81 -11.28
N LEU A 78 7.52 -9.32 -11.57
CA LEU A 78 8.73 -9.90 -10.97
C LEU A 78 8.78 -9.69 -9.46
N LEU A 79 8.35 -8.53 -8.93
CA LEU A 79 8.26 -8.32 -7.48
C LEU A 79 7.37 -9.36 -6.82
N GLY A 80 6.23 -9.71 -7.44
CA GLY A 80 5.36 -10.78 -6.95
C GLY A 80 6.03 -12.13 -6.90
N ASN A 81 6.88 -12.45 -7.90
CA ASN A 81 7.58 -13.73 -7.98
C ASN A 81 8.82 -13.81 -7.06
N LEU A 82 9.27 -12.71 -6.47
CA LEU A 82 10.41 -12.67 -5.54
C LEU A 82 10.04 -12.98 -4.10
N HIS A 83 8.76 -12.91 -3.73
CA HIS A 83 8.27 -13.12 -2.36
C HIS A 83 9.09 -12.37 -1.31
N LEU A 84 9.20 -11.04 -1.50
CA LEU A 84 9.94 -10.19 -0.58
C LEU A 84 9.32 -10.25 0.83
N PRO A 85 10.12 -10.49 1.88
CA PRO A 85 9.60 -10.65 3.24
C PRO A 85 8.78 -9.45 3.72
N GLY A 86 7.55 -9.70 4.17
CA GLY A 86 6.62 -8.66 4.63
C GLY A 86 5.99 -7.82 3.52
N ILE A 87 6.24 -8.12 2.24
CA ILE A 87 5.62 -7.42 1.11
C ILE A 87 4.60 -8.33 0.44
N VAL A 88 3.37 -7.87 0.36
CA VAL A 88 2.30 -8.46 -0.44
C VAL A 88 2.17 -7.66 -1.73
N VAL A 89 2.41 -8.33 -2.85
CA VAL A 89 2.22 -7.77 -4.19
C VAL A 89 0.87 -8.25 -4.70
N ASP A 90 -0.12 -7.39 -4.64
CA ASP A 90 -1.42 -7.66 -5.25
C ASP A 90 -1.35 -7.30 -6.73
N GLN A 91 -1.29 -8.34 -7.56
CA GLN A 91 -1.16 -8.16 -9.01
C GLN A 91 -2.48 -7.82 -9.71
N VAL A 92 -3.62 -8.02 -9.04
CA VAL A 92 -4.95 -7.69 -9.56
C VAL A 92 -5.26 -6.22 -9.29
N GLU A 93 -5.17 -5.79 -8.02
CA GLU A 93 -5.43 -4.39 -7.64
C GLU A 93 -4.21 -3.48 -7.85
N ARG A 94 -3.08 -4.05 -8.31
CA ARG A 94 -1.81 -3.35 -8.52
C ARG A 94 -1.38 -2.56 -7.29
N THR A 95 -1.36 -3.22 -6.14
CA THR A 95 -0.94 -2.62 -4.88
C THR A 95 0.25 -3.34 -4.27
N LEU A 96 1.01 -2.60 -3.46
CA LEU A 96 2.11 -3.10 -2.65
C LEU A 96 1.81 -2.78 -1.19
N ASN A 97 1.64 -3.82 -0.38
CA ASN A 97 1.29 -3.67 1.01
C ASN A 97 2.41 -4.22 1.91
N TYR A 98 2.81 -3.44 2.92
CA TYR A 98 3.71 -3.92 3.96
C TYR A 98 2.88 -4.49 5.11
N THR A 99 3.14 -5.73 5.50
CA THR A 99 2.30 -6.49 6.44
C THR A 99 2.86 -6.52 7.86
N ARG A 100 3.98 -5.87 8.11
CA ARG A 100 4.69 -5.85 9.40
C ARG A 100 4.66 -4.44 9.97
N GLY A 101 3.69 -4.18 10.84
CA GLY A 101 3.59 -2.95 11.61
C GLY A 101 3.37 -1.68 10.81
N GLY A 102 2.31 -1.57 10.04
CA GLY A 102 1.83 -0.33 9.44
C GLY A 102 2.86 0.52 8.66
N GLY A 103 2.38 1.49 7.92
CA GLY A 103 3.18 2.39 7.08
C GLY A 103 3.21 1.96 5.61
N ARG A 104 3.48 2.90 4.73
CA ARG A 104 3.44 2.68 3.28
C ARG A 104 4.76 2.11 2.73
N VAL A 105 4.66 1.44 1.62
CA VAL A 105 5.81 1.03 0.79
C VAL A 105 6.15 2.18 -0.16
N ALA A 106 7.39 2.66 -0.10
CA ALA A 106 7.90 3.57 -1.13
C ALA A 106 8.57 2.77 -2.24
N LEU A 107 8.29 3.16 -3.48
CA LEU A 107 8.89 2.55 -4.67
C LEU A 107 9.98 3.45 -5.24
N GLU A 108 11.06 2.83 -5.68
CA GLU A 108 12.13 3.50 -6.40
C GLU A 108 12.60 2.67 -7.61
N ILE A 109 13.05 3.37 -8.64
CA ILE A 109 13.82 2.79 -9.74
C ILE A 109 15.18 3.49 -9.75
N ASN A 110 16.25 2.74 -9.48
CA ASN A 110 17.63 3.25 -9.38
C ASN A 110 17.79 4.41 -8.36
N GLY A 111 17.08 4.35 -7.24
CA GLY A 111 17.10 5.38 -6.20
C GLY A 111 16.20 6.60 -6.47
N LYS A 112 15.43 6.59 -7.53
CA LYS A 112 14.42 7.58 -7.89
C LYS A 112 13.04 7.10 -7.44
N PRO A 113 12.24 7.89 -6.71
CA PRO A 113 10.85 7.56 -6.43
C PRO A 113 10.07 7.30 -7.70
N SER A 114 9.31 6.26 -7.65
CA SER A 114 8.58 5.68 -8.76
C SER A 114 7.18 5.27 -8.31
N ASN A 115 6.37 4.82 -9.25
CA ASN A 115 5.06 4.26 -9.00
C ASN A 115 4.91 2.89 -9.68
N ILE A 116 3.77 2.26 -9.51
CA ILE A 116 3.49 0.94 -10.08
C ILE A 116 3.45 0.98 -11.60
N ASP A 117 2.97 2.07 -12.20
CA ASP A 117 2.88 2.24 -13.65
C ASP A 117 4.25 2.22 -14.32
N GLU A 118 5.24 2.80 -13.65
CA GLU A 118 6.62 2.73 -14.13
C GLU A 118 7.19 1.31 -14.04
N LEU A 119 6.81 0.55 -13.02
CA LEU A 119 7.19 -0.87 -12.92
C LEU A 119 6.49 -1.72 -13.98
N LEU A 120 5.23 -1.45 -14.29
CA LEU A 120 4.49 -2.11 -15.37
C LEU A 120 5.13 -1.86 -16.73
N SER A 121 5.69 -0.67 -16.94
CA SER A 121 6.36 -0.29 -18.18
C SER A 121 7.86 -0.62 -18.23
N LEU A 122 8.45 -1.16 -17.13
CA LEU A 122 9.87 -1.51 -17.06
C LEU A 122 10.10 -2.97 -17.51
N PRO A 123 10.79 -3.21 -18.65
CA PRO A 123 11.07 -4.55 -19.12
C PRO A 123 11.96 -5.33 -18.14
N VAL A 124 11.61 -6.58 -17.90
CA VAL A 124 12.35 -7.44 -16.96
C VAL A 124 13.79 -7.69 -17.38
N SER A 125 14.06 -7.68 -18.69
CA SER A 125 15.43 -7.82 -19.25
C SER A 125 16.39 -6.75 -18.75
N ARG A 126 15.88 -5.57 -18.38
CA ARG A 126 16.68 -4.47 -17.83
C ARG A 126 16.97 -4.60 -16.32
N LEU A 127 16.21 -5.43 -15.60
CA LEU A 127 16.38 -5.57 -14.16
C LEU A 127 17.68 -6.30 -13.82
N LYS A 128 18.43 -5.73 -12.88
CA LYS A 128 19.65 -6.33 -12.32
C LYS A 128 19.40 -6.95 -10.97
N LYS A 129 18.76 -6.20 -10.09
CA LYS A 129 18.41 -6.62 -8.73
C LYS A 129 17.24 -5.80 -8.20
N VAL A 130 16.59 -6.31 -7.18
CA VAL A 130 15.62 -5.59 -6.36
C VAL A 130 16.23 -5.41 -4.98
N GLN A 131 16.19 -4.19 -4.46
CA GLN A 131 16.67 -3.86 -3.13
C GLN A 131 15.48 -3.57 -2.22
N LEU A 132 15.36 -4.32 -1.15
CA LEU A 132 14.43 -4.07 -0.06
C LEU A 132 15.16 -3.29 1.03
N VAL A 133 14.90 -1.99 1.14
CA VAL A 133 15.46 -1.14 2.20
C VAL A 133 14.53 -1.23 3.40
N ARG A 134 14.91 -2.04 4.38
CA ARG A 134 14.09 -2.33 5.58
C ARG A 134 13.99 -1.14 6.53
N VAL A 135 14.96 -0.28 6.50
CA VAL A 135 15.00 0.96 7.29
C VAL A 135 15.26 2.13 6.36
N PRO A 136 14.19 2.79 5.90
CA PRO A 136 14.31 3.97 5.06
C PRO A 136 15.08 5.07 5.76
N SER A 137 15.82 5.88 5.02
CA SER A 137 16.49 7.08 5.53
C SER A 137 15.49 8.07 6.15
N VAL A 138 15.94 8.94 7.05
CA VAL A 138 15.13 10.03 7.65
C VAL A 138 14.47 10.95 6.62
N LYS A 139 15.06 11.06 5.42
CA LYS A 139 14.51 11.83 4.29
C LYS A 139 13.12 11.40 3.83
N TYR A 140 12.75 10.15 4.02
CA TYR A 140 11.41 9.66 3.66
C TYR A 140 10.32 10.10 4.65
N GLY A 141 10.69 10.85 5.70
CA GLY A 141 9.77 11.13 6.77
C GLY A 141 9.50 9.89 7.62
N THR A 142 8.34 9.86 8.21
CA THR A 142 7.99 8.86 9.23
C THR A 142 6.91 7.86 8.77
N ASP A 143 6.24 8.14 7.66
CA ASP A 143 5.14 7.32 7.11
C ASP A 143 5.61 6.15 6.24
N VAL A 144 6.87 6.18 5.76
CA VAL A 144 7.45 5.12 4.93
C VAL A 144 8.05 4.03 5.80
N ALA A 145 7.43 2.85 5.78
CA ALA A 145 7.89 1.68 6.52
C ALA A 145 9.04 0.96 5.83
N VAL A 146 9.03 0.91 4.50
CA VAL A 146 9.99 0.17 3.69
C VAL A 146 10.13 0.81 2.30
N VAL A 147 11.34 0.72 1.70
CA VAL A 147 11.55 1.14 0.31
C VAL A 147 11.91 -0.07 -0.54
N ILE A 148 11.23 -0.23 -1.67
CA ILE A 148 11.59 -1.18 -2.72
C ILE A 148 12.27 -0.40 -3.84
N ASN A 149 13.59 -0.59 -4.01
CA ASN A 149 14.36 0.02 -5.09
C ASN A 149 14.68 -1.01 -6.17
N VAL A 150 14.09 -0.85 -7.34
CA VAL A 150 14.35 -1.70 -8.50
C VAL A 150 15.58 -1.17 -9.24
N VAL A 151 16.67 -1.90 -9.20
CA VAL A 151 17.91 -1.54 -9.90
C VAL A 151 17.85 -2.08 -11.33
N ALA A 152 17.69 -1.20 -12.28
CA ALA A 152 17.62 -1.51 -13.71
C ALA A 152 18.87 -1.04 -14.45
N GLY A 153 19.21 -1.76 -15.51
CA GLY A 153 20.21 -1.34 -16.48
C GLY A 153 19.73 -0.14 -17.30
N ARG A 154 20.65 0.48 -18.03
CA ARG A 154 20.33 1.56 -18.98
C ARG A 154 19.26 1.13 -19.98
N GLY A 155 18.40 2.07 -20.34
CA GLY A 155 17.54 1.92 -21.51
C GLY A 155 18.37 1.88 -22.77
N ASP A 156 18.02 0.96 -23.63
CA ASP A 156 18.60 0.89 -24.96
C ASP A 156 18.09 2.08 -25.77
N SER A 157 18.95 2.67 -26.62
CA SER A 157 18.49 3.71 -27.56
C SER A 157 17.48 3.07 -28.51
N GLY A 158 16.25 3.59 -28.54
CA GLY A 158 15.18 3.05 -29.35
C GLY A 158 13.79 3.39 -28.87
N VAL A 159 12.81 2.66 -29.37
CA VAL A 159 11.38 2.82 -29.09
C VAL A 159 10.85 1.59 -28.37
N GLY A 160 10.08 1.81 -27.34
CA GLY A 160 9.33 0.78 -26.60
C GLY A 160 7.84 1.11 -26.55
N LEU A 161 7.01 0.08 -26.61
CA LEU A 161 5.56 0.15 -26.51
C LEU A 161 5.05 -1.06 -25.76
N GLY A 162 4.01 -0.92 -24.96
CA GLY A 162 3.40 -2.07 -24.30
C GLY A 162 2.02 -1.82 -23.73
N LEU A 163 1.37 -2.95 -23.45
CA LEU A 163 0.03 -3.06 -22.87
C LEU A 163 0.10 -4.02 -21.67
N ASN A 164 -0.56 -3.65 -20.59
CA ASN A 164 -0.85 -4.54 -19.48
C ASN A 164 -2.34 -4.43 -19.15
N ALA A 165 -3.10 -5.47 -19.40
CA ALA A 165 -4.53 -5.54 -19.12
C ALA A 165 -4.82 -6.56 -18.04
N MET A 166 -5.72 -6.23 -17.10
CA MET A 166 -6.19 -7.10 -16.05
C MET A 166 -7.71 -6.94 -15.90
N ASN A 167 -8.46 -7.95 -16.34
CA ASN A 167 -9.90 -7.87 -16.49
C ASN A 167 -10.57 -9.06 -15.79
N ALA A 168 -11.58 -8.80 -14.96
CA ALA A 168 -12.40 -9.86 -14.39
C ALA A 168 -13.44 -10.36 -15.40
N LEU A 169 -13.71 -11.66 -15.33
CA LEU A 169 -14.75 -12.34 -16.14
C LEU A 169 -16.09 -12.45 -15.41
N THR A 170 -16.07 -12.35 -14.07
CA THR A 170 -17.25 -12.61 -13.21
C THR A 170 -17.82 -11.36 -12.57
N THR A 171 -17.13 -10.21 -12.71
CA THR A 171 -17.55 -8.92 -12.17
C THR A 171 -17.02 -7.78 -13.03
N ASN A 172 -17.57 -6.57 -12.88
CA ASN A 172 -17.06 -5.37 -13.53
C ASN A 172 -15.78 -4.90 -12.84
N TYR A 173 -14.64 -5.40 -13.31
CA TYR A 173 -13.33 -4.96 -12.87
C TYR A 173 -12.37 -4.97 -14.05
N ASN A 174 -11.77 -3.81 -14.32
CA ASN A 174 -10.75 -3.62 -15.34
C ASN A 174 -9.64 -2.78 -14.74
N ASP A 175 -8.40 -3.10 -15.06
CA ASP A 175 -7.22 -2.31 -14.73
C ASP A 175 -6.21 -2.47 -15.86
N ASP A 176 -6.22 -1.50 -16.78
CA ASP A 176 -5.51 -1.55 -18.04
C ASP A 176 -4.49 -0.42 -18.13
N ALA A 177 -3.28 -0.73 -18.57
CA ALA A 177 -2.18 0.23 -18.74
C ALA A 177 -1.56 0.16 -20.13
N LEU A 178 -1.42 1.30 -20.77
CA LEU A 178 -0.69 1.49 -22.01
C LEU A 178 0.55 2.35 -21.73
N TRP A 179 1.68 2.03 -22.36
CA TRP A 179 2.88 2.84 -22.23
C TRP A 179 3.67 2.94 -23.52
N PHE A 180 4.31 4.08 -23.68
CA PHE A 180 5.25 4.36 -24.78
C PHE A 180 6.54 4.94 -24.21
N ARG A 181 7.70 4.55 -24.76
CA ARG A 181 9.02 5.09 -24.39
C ARG A 181 9.86 5.33 -25.64
N PHE A 182 10.55 6.44 -25.64
CA PHE A 182 11.57 6.79 -26.63
C PHE A 182 12.87 7.15 -25.92
N ASN A 183 13.94 6.44 -26.23
CA ASN A 183 15.25 6.64 -25.65
C ASN A 183 16.27 6.99 -26.72
N THR A 184 17.08 8.01 -26.47
CA THR A 184 18.20 8.37 -27.32
C THR A 184 19.41 8.79 -26.49
N GLY A 185 20.33 7.86 -26.25
CA GLY A 185 21.54 8.10 -25.47
C GLY A 185 21.29 8.61 -24.06
N VAL A 186 21.27 9.92 -23.85
CA VAL A 186 21.10 10.57 -22.55
C VAL A 186 19.65 11.06 -22.29
N HIS A 187 18.80 11.03 -23.32
CA HIS A 187 17.42 11.50 -23.24
C HIS A 187 16.45 10.32 -23.21
N GLU A 188 15.43 10.41 -22.37
CA GLU A 188 14.29 9.49 -22.35
C GLU A 188 12.99 10.29 -22.28
N LEU A 189 12.06 9.99 -23.16
CA LEU A 189 10.69 10.46 -23.15
C LEU A 189 9.76 9.28 -22.93
N GLY A 190 8.68 9.47 -22.17
CA GLY A 190 7.69 8.43 -22.00
C GLY A 190 6.30 8.97 -21.72
N VAL A 191 5.32 8.13 -22.06
CA VAL A 191 3.90 8.34 -21.83
C VAL A 191 3.37 7.07 -21.18
N ASN A 192 2.61 7.21 -20.07
CA ASN A 192 1.84 6.13 -19.48
C ASN A 192 0.39 6.58 -19.39
N TYR A 193 -0.53 5.72 -19.79
CA TYR A 193 -1.96 5.89 -19.60
C TYR A 193 -2.52 4.67 -18.90
N ASN A 194 -3.26 4.88 -17.82
CA ASN A 194 -3.94 3.82 -17.08
C ASN A 194 -5.43 4.11 -17.03
N PHE A 195 -6.18 3.05 -17.13
CA PHE A 195 -7.63 3.04 -17.01
C PHE A 195 -8.04 2.00 -15.97
N LYS A 196 -8.81 2.41 -14.96
CA LYS A 196 -9.36 1.51 -13.97
C LYS A 196 -10.87 1.65 -13.89
N LEU A 197 -11.55 0.51 -13.85
CA LEU A 197 -12.99 0.42 -13.61
C LEU A 197 -13.23 -0.57 -12.48
N ASN A 198 -14.07 -0.20 -11.51
CA ASN A 198 -14.43 -1.09 -10.40
C ASN A 198 -15.94 -1.06 -10.14
N GLY A 199 -16.58 -2.21 -10.29
CA GLY A 199 -18.03 -2.39 -10.07
C GLY A 199 -18.39 -2.41 -8.60
N ILE A 200 -19.46 -1.70 -8.25
CA ILE A 200 -19.99 -1.62 -6.89
C ILE A 200 -21.40 -2.22 -6.76
N ASP A 201 -21.99 -2.67 -7.83
CA ASP A 201 -23.38 -3.16 -7.91
C ASP A 201 -23.68 -4.39 -7.01
N LYS A 202 -22.64 -5.13 -6.60
CA LYS A 202 -22.71 -6.26 -5.67
C LYS A 202 -22.16 -5.95 -4.29
N ALA A 203 -21.82 -4.68 -4.01
CA ALA A 203 -21.40 -4.27 -2.69
C ALA A 203 -22.60 -4.15 -1.74
N PHE A 204 -22.33 -4.36 -0.46
CA PHE A 204 -23.34 -4.28 0.60
C PHE A 204 -22.77 -3.64 1.86
N THR A 205 -23.66 -3.10 2.69
CA THR A 205 -23.36 -2.66 4.05
C THR A 205 -24.46 -3.15 4.99
N ARG A 206 -24.08 -3.68 6.15
CA ARG A 206 -24.99 -4.08 7.22
C ARG A 206 -24.53 -3.45 8.49
N THR A 207 -25.38 -2.72 9.17
CA THR A 207 -25.05 -2.06 10.42
C THR A 207 -26.04 -2.49 11.51
N ASN A 208 -25.52 -2.90 12.67
CA ASN A 208 -26.29 -3.09 13.90
C ASN A 208 -25.88 -1.99 14.88
N GLU A 209 -26.86 -1.24 15.36
CA GLU A 209 -26.67 -0.14 16.29
C GLU A 209 -27.41 -0.40 17.60
N HIS A 210 -26.71 -0.24 18.70
CA HIS A 210 -27.23 -0.29 20.06
C HIS A 210 -26.83 0.99 20.75
N ILE A 211 -27.81 1.81 21.11
CA ILE A 211 -27.58 3.11 21.75
C ILE A 211 -28.33 3.15 23.07
N ASN A 212 -27.64 3.35 24.17
CA ASN A 212 -28.19 3.54 25.50
C ASN A 212 -28.20 5.04 25.81
N ASN A 213 -29.38 5.66 25.64
CA ASN A 213 -29.53 7.06 25.98
C ASN A 213 -29.49 7.26 27.50
N PRO A 214 -28.78 8.25 28.06
CA PRO A 214 -28.84 8.61 29.50
C PRO A 214 -30.24 8.88 30.02
N THR A 215 -31.20 9.21 29.15
CA THR A 215 -32.63 9.36 29.51
C THR A 215 -33.38 8.03 29.68
N GLY A 216 -32.69 6.87 29.53
CA GLY A 216 -33.28 5.53 29.65
C GLY A 216 -33.91 4.96 28.39
N LEU A 217 -33.90 5.70 27.28
CA LEU A 217 -34.36 5.20 26.00
C LEU A 217 -33.28 4.32 25.36
N MET A 218 -33.60 3.07 25.04
CA MET A 218 -32.74 2.17 24.27
C MET A 218 -33.17 2.20 22.80
N VAL A 219 -32.21 2.54 21.90
CA VAL A 219 -32.44 2.47 20.46
C VAL A 219 -31.66 1.26 19.91
N ASN A 220 -32.38 0.34 19.28
CA ASN A 220 -31.80 -0.79 18.57
C ASN A 220 -32.18 -0.67 17.10
N ARG A 221 -31.20 -0.53 16.21
CA ARG A 221 -31.42 -0.33 14.79
C ARG A 221 -30.62 -1.35 13.98
N LYS A 222 -31.28 -1.97 12.99
CA LYS A 222 -30.61 -2.80 11.97
C LYS A 222 -30.77 -2.12 10.62
N ILE A 223 -29.68 -1.96 9.91
CA ILE A 223 -29.63 -1.33 8.59
C ILE A 223 -29.00 -2.33 7.62
N ASP A 224 -29.77 -2.79 6.62
CA ASP A 224 -29.25 -3.64 5.53
C ASP A 224 -29.32 -2.85 4.22
N GLY A 225 -28.17 -2.42 3.75
CA GLY A 225 -28.00 -1.57 2.59
C GLY A 225 -27.29 -2.29 1.44
N ARG A 226 -27.77 -2.05 0.23
CA ARG A 226 -27.17 -2.50 -1.02
C ARG A 226 -26.75 -1.32 -1.85
N PHE A 227 -25.58 -1.46 -2.45
CA PHE A 227 -25.05 -0.44 -3.35
C PHE A 227 -25.68 -0.61 -4.72
N SER A 228 -26.06 0.52 -5.30
CA SER A 228 -26.53 0.63 -6.68
C SER A 228 -25.92 1.86 -7.33
N GLY A 229 -25.85 1.90 -8.65
CA GLY A 229 -25.34 3.06 -9.40
C GLY A 229 -24.10 2.74 -10.24
N GLY A 230 -23.36 3.79 -10.61
CA GLY A 230 -22.23 3.70 -11.53
C GLY A 230 -20.98 3.05 -10.94
N ASN A 231 -20.13 2.54 -11.83
CA ASN A 231 -18.84 2.01 -11.46
C ASN A 231 -17.85 3.15 -11.14
N TYR A 232 -16.97 2.91 -10.18
CA TYR A 232 -15.79 3.77 -10.01
C TYR A 232 -14.93 3.71 -11.27
N ARG A 233 -14.50 4.87 -11.73
CA ARG A 233 -13.60 5.00 -12.87
C ARG A 233 -12.46 5.94 -12.55
N ASP A 234 -11.25 5.53 -12.89
CA ASP A 234 -10.01 6.28 -12.77
C ASP A 234 -9.28 6.28 -14.12
N ASP A 235 -8.95 7.47 -14.61
CA ASP A 235 -8.18 7.71 -15.83
C ASP A 235 -6.90 8.49 -15.45
N PHE A 236 -5.74 7.87 -15.56
CA PHE A 236 -4.45 8.47 -15.25
C PHE A 236 -3.56 8.57 -16.49
N LEU A 237 -3.10 9.79 -16.80
CA LEU A 237 -2.13 10.08 -17.87
C LEU A 237 -0.86 10.69 -17.28
N SER A 238 0.31 10.15 -17.61
CA SER A 238 1.60 10.69 -17.21
C SER A 238 2.54 10.84 -18.38
N LEU A 239 3.16 12.01 -18.49
CA LEU A 239 4.21 12.33 -19.42
C LEU A 239 5.50 12.58 -18.65
N TYR A 240 6.63 12.04 -19.11
CA TYR A 240 7.91 12.31 -18.46
C TYR A 240 9.05 12.50 -19.46
N TYR A 241 10.00 13.32 -19.04
CA TYR A 241 11.27 13.53 -19.70
C TYR A 241 12.41 13.38 -18.71
N THR A 242 13.42 12.58 -19.06
CA THR A 242 14.64 12.42 -18.27
C THR A 242 15.87 12.74 -19.11
N LEU A 243 16.69 13.67 -18.63
CA LEU A 243 18.06 13.90 -19.09
C LEU A 243 19.02 13.28 -18.08
N ASN A 244 19.88 12.38 -18.53
CA ASN A 244 20.88 11.75 -17.68
C ASN A 244 22.28 11.80 -18.29
N ARG A 245 23.12 12.73 -17.84
CA ARG A 245 24.55 12.78 -18.13
C ARG A 245 25.28 11.91 -17.13
N THR A 246 25.80 10.79 -17.59
CA THR A 246 26.44 9.76 -16.76
C THR A 246 27.43 10.34 -15.76
N ASN A 247 27.27 9.98 -14.48
CA ASN A 247 28.12 10.31 -13.34
C ASN A 247 28.22 11.82 -12.98
N ARG A 248 27.42 12.69 -13.56
CA ARG A 248 27.46 14.11 -13.25
C ARG A 248 26.09 14.66 -12.90
N ARG A 249 25.16 14.66 -13.84
CA ARG A 249 23.87 15.35 -13.71
C ARG A 249 22.72 14.51 -14.18
N THR A 250 21.61 14.53 -13.41
CA THR A 250 20.33 13.98 -13.84
C THR A 250 19.23 15.02 -13.63
N ILE A 251 18.38 15.19 -14.64
CA ILE A 251 17.14 15.98 -14.56
C ILE A 251 16.00 15.07 -14.97
N ASP A 252 14.93 15.06 -14.20
CA ASP A 252 13.70 14.32 -14.52
C ASP A 252 12.52 15.25 -14.30
N VAL A 253 11.68 15.40 -15.30
CA VAL A 253 10.48 16.24 -15.26
C VAL A 253 9.30 15.37 -15.62
N ARG A 254 8.25 15.41 -14.80
CA ARG A 254 7.00 14.68 -15.01
C ARG A 254 5.80 15.57 -14.84
N THR A 255 4.83 15.39 -15.68
CA THR A 255 3.49 15.91 -15.48
C THR A 255 2.49 14.77 -15.51
N SER A 256 1.44 14.87 -14.71
CA SER A 256 0.37 13.88 -14.65
C SER A 256 -0.98 14.56 -14.60
N LEU A 257 -1.95 13.93 -15.23
CA LEU A 257 -3.37 14.25 -15.13
C LEU A 257 -4.06 13.00 -14.60
N ASP A 258 -4.79 13.17 -13.52
CA ASP A 258 -5.55 12.14 -12.85
C ASP A 258 -7.01 12.55 -12.78
N TRP A 259 -7.91 11.65 -13.12
CA TRP A 259 -9.34 11.92 -13.16
C TRP A 259 -10.13 10.77 -12.57
N ASP A 260 -10.50 10.93 -11.31
CA ASP A 260 -11.29 10.00 -10.52
C ASP A 260 -12.75 10.35 -10.55
N ARG A 261 -13.60 9.38 -10.89
CA ARG A 261 -15.05 9.55 -10.95
C ARG A 261 -15.79 8.46 -10.19
N PHE A 262 -16.67 8.89 -9.30
CA PHE A 262 -17.70 8.06 -8.68
C PHE A 262 -19.07 8.58 -9.12
N PRO A 263 -19.59 8.16 -10.28
CA PRO A 263 -20.91 8.59 -10.69
C PRO A 263 -21.97 7.90 -9.83
N GLN A 264 -22.86 8.69 -9.25
CA GLN A 264 -24.07 8.28 -8.53
C GLN A 264 -23.99 6.93 -7.78
N ARG A 265 -23.21 6.87 -6.70
CA ARG A 265 -23.21 5.73 -5.81
C ARG A 265 -24.37 5.85 -4.82
N ALA A 266 -25.44 5.09 -5.02
CA ALA A 266 -26.53 5.01 -4.08
C ALA A 266 -26.38 3.81 -3.14
N ILE A 267 -26.83 3.97 -1.90
CA ILE A 267 -27.07 2.89 -0.94
C ILE A 267 -28.54 2.90 -0.62
N ASP A 268 -29.26 1.89 -1.10
CA ASP A 268 -30.64 1.65 -0.77
C ASP A 268 -30.67 0.69 0.42
N ALA A 269 -31.15 1.16 1.56
CA ALA A 269 -31.14 0.42 2.82
C ALA A 269 -32.54 0.24 3.38
N THR A 270 -32.79 -0.93 3.98
CA THR A 270 -33.92 -1.17 4.87
C THR A 270 -33.45 -0.95 6.31
N VAL A 271 -34.15 -0.14 7.04
CA VAL A 271 -33.94 0.14 8.47
C VAL A 271 -35.04 -0.51 9.26
N ASP A 272 -34.69 -1.24 10.34
CA ASP A 272 -35.57 -1.84 11.32
C ASP A 272 -35.17 -1.33 12.71
N ASP A 273 -36.01 -0.50 13.31
CA ASP A 273 -35.87 0.05 14.67
C ASP A 273 -37.08 -0.26 15.56
N GLY A 274 -37.87 -1.30 15.20
CA GLY A 274 -39.19 -1.63 15.73
C GLY A 274 -40.29 -1.25 14.75
N SER A 275 -40.00 -0.40 13.78
CA SER A 275 -40.76 -0.18 12.55
C SER A 275 -39.82 -0.36 11.36
N SER A 276 -40.33 -0.83 10.22
CA SER A 276 -39.53 -1.04 9.01
C SER A 276 -39.75 0.10 8.04
N TYR A 277 -38.65 0.76 7.61
CA TYR A 277 -38.71 1.81 6.57
C TYR A 277 -37.50 1.75 5.65
N THR A 278 -37.55 2.49 4.55
CA THR A 278 -36.47 2.59 3.58
C THR A 278 -35.68 3.88 3.75
N MET A 279 -34.38 3.78 3.59
CA MET A 279 -33.43 4.91 3.62
C MET A 279 -32.57 4.84 2.36
N ARG A 280 -32.30 5.97 1.76
CA ARG A 280 -31.41 6.08 0.61
C ARG A 280 -30.32 7.11 0.86
N THR A 281 -29.08 6.70 0.65
CA THR A 281 -27.92 7.62 0.64
C THR A 281 -27.36 7.66 -0.76
N LEU A 282 -27.13 8.84 -1.30
CA LEU A 282 -26.51 9.10 -2.58
C LEU A 282 -25.15 9.77 -2.37
N ASN A 283 -24.11 9.29 -3.04
CA ASN A 283 -22.82 9.94 -3.09
C ASN A 283 -22.33 10.00 -4.54
N GLU A 284 -21.81 11.16 -4.94
CA GLU A 284 -21.18 11.36 -6.24
C GLU A 284 -19.90 12.16 -6.06
N SER A 285 -18.85 11.83 -6.79
CA SER A 285 -17.56 12.53 -6.74
C SER A 285 -16.92 12.58 -8.12
N ASP A 286 -16.47 13.78 -8.53
CA ASP A 286 -15.60 14.02 -9.69
C ASP A 286 -14.36 14.74 -9.19
N GLU A 287 -13.22 14.06 -9.17
CA GLU A 287 -11.95 14.60 -8.72
C GLU A 287 -10.96 14.66 -9.88
N ARG A 288 -10.28 15.79 -10.02
CA ARG A 288 -9.26 16.02 -11.04
C ARG A 288 -8.00 16.55 -10.39
N GLN A 289 -6.89 15.95 -10.72
CA GLN A 289 -5.58 16.36 -10.24
C GLN A 289 -4.64 16.62 -11.41
N LEU A 290 -3.97 17.77 -11.39
CA LEU A 290 -2.82 18.09 -12.22
C LEU A 290 -1.57 18.06 -11.36
N GLY A 291 -0.58 17.24 -11.73
CA GLY A 291 0.69 17.09 -11.01
C GLY A 291 1.89 17.51 -11.85
N LEU A 292 2.87 18.16 -11.21
CA LEU A 292 4.20 18.41 -11.73
C LEU A 292 5.25 17.92 -10.74
N LYS A 293 6.24 17.15 -11.20
CA LYS A 293 7.36 16.68 -10.39
C LYS A 293 8.66 16.93 -11.12
N VAL A 294 9.62 17.54 -10.44
CA VAL A 294 10.96 17.82 -10.96
C VAL A 294 11.99 17.23 -10.01
N TYR A 295 12.95 16.52 -10.56
CA TYR A 295 14.10 16.04 -9.83
C TYR A 295 15.39 16.53 -10.48
N TYR A 296 16.33 16.96 -9.64
CA TYR A 296 17.68 17.34 -10.03
C TYR A 296 18.69 16.64 -9.14
N GLU A 297 19.68 15.97 -9.74
CA GLU A 297 20.86 15.42 -9.06
C GLU A 297 22.11 16.02 -9.67
N GLU A 298 22.99 16.57 -8.85
CA GLU A 298 24.33 16.97 -9.23
C GLU A 298 25.38 16.22 -8.41
N ARG A 299 26.32 15.59 -9.08
CA ARG A 299 27.48 14.93 -8.49
C ARG A 299 28.68 15.80 -8.71
N PHE A 300 29.03 16.58 -7.70
CA PHE A 300 30.25 17.40 -7.71
C PHE A 300 31.50 16.54 -7.73
N SER A 301 31.44 15.39 -7.04
CA SER A 301 32.50 14.37 -7.01
C SER A 301 31.91 12.99 -6.70
N ALA A 302 32.75 11.95 -6.67
CA ALA A 302 32.35 10.61 -6.22
C ALA A 302 31.85 10.60 -4.76
N ARG A 303 32.23 11.61 -3.96
CA ARG A 303 31.90 11.73 -2.54
C ARG A 303 30.77 12.72 -2.25
N ASN A 304 30.55 13.72 -3.11
CA ASN A 304 29.62 14.82 -2.89
C ASN A 304 28.45 14.77 -3.86
N VAL A 305 27.23 14.65 -3.35
CA VAL A 305 26.01 14.59 -4.14
C VAL A 305 24.98 15.54 -3.56
N LEU A 306 24.41 16.39 -4.42
CA LEU A 306 23.25 17.22 -4.13
C LEU A 306 22.05 16.65 -4.87
N ASN A 307 20.94 16.50 -4.17
CA ASN A 307 19.63 16.15 -4.70
C ASN A 307 18.64 17.27 -4.39
N VAL A 308 17.83 17.64 -5.36
CA VAL A 308 16.73 18.58 -5.21
C VAL A 308 15.48 17.99 -5.83
N TRP A 309 14.36 18.05 -5.11
CA TRP A 309 13.05 17.58 -5.56
C TRP A 309 12.04 18.70 -5.41
N LEU A 310 11.27 18.92 -6.43
CA LEU A 310 10.12 19.79 -6.42
C LEU A 310 8.90 19.00 -6.89
N ALA A 311 7.81 19.10 -6.15
CA ALA A 311 6.51 18.60 -6.60
C ALA A 311 5.44 19.66 -6.36
N ALA A 312 4.53 19.82 -7.31
CA ALA A 312 3.38 20.71 -7.20
C ALA A 312 2.14 19.98 -7.71
N ASN A 313 1.00 20.19 -7.06
CA ASN A 313 -0.27 19.63 -7.46
C ASN A 313 -1.40 20.66 -7.34
N ALA A 314 -2.35 20.59 -8.26
CA ALA A 314 -3.61 21.28 -8.19
C ALA A 314 -4.75 20.25 -8.27
N PHE A 315 -5.63 20.28 -7.28
CA PHE A 315 -6.82 19.43 -7.18
C PHE A 315 -8.07 20.28 -7.35
N ALA A 316 -9.06 19.72 -8.02
CA ALA A 316 -10.43 20.20 -8.03
C ALA A 316 -11.36 19.00 -7.84
N ASN A 317 -12.27 19.10 -6.90
CA ASN A 317 -13.24 18.04 -6.60
C ASN A 317 -14.64 18.64 -6.49
N LYS A 318 -15.59 17.96 -7.09
CA LYS A 318 -17.03 18.19 -6.86
C LYS A 318 -17.58 16.95 -6.16
N TYR A 319 -18.12 17.15 -4.98
CA TYR A 319 -18.70 16.09 -4.19
C TYR A 319 -20.15 16.42 -3.86
N GLN A 320 -21.03 15.47 -4.12
CA GLN A 320 -22.46 15.58 -3.82
C GLN A 320 -22.87 14.47 -2.88
N ARG A 321 -23.65 14.79 -1.88
CA ARG A 321 -24.25 13.81 -0.98
C ARG A 321 -25.73 14.13 -0.78
N GLY A 322 -26.56 13.11 -0.98
CA GLY A 322 -27.96 13.09 -0.65
C GLY A 322 -28.27 12.05 0.43
N PHE A 323 -29.19 12.39 1.30
CA PHE A 323 -29.77 11.47 2.27
C PHE A 323 -31.27 11.63 2.28
N SER A 324 -32.02 10.55 2.22
CA SER A 324 -33.50 10.54 2.21
C SER A 324 -34.02 9.39 3.07
N SER A 325 -34.91 9.71 4.01
CA SER A 325 -35.72 8.78 4.81
C SER A 325 -37.14 9.33 4.92
N PRO A 326 -38.11 8.60 5.52
CA PRO A 326 -39.46 9.13 5.75
C PRO A 326 -39.50 10.40 6.58
N THR A 327 -38.50 10.62 7.45
CA THR A 327 -38.44 11.72 8.41
C THR A 327 -37.49 12.84 8.01
N ALA A 328 -36.58 12.60 7.07
CA ALA A 328 -35.56 13.58 6.68
C ALA A 328 -35.16 13.46 5.22
N ASN A 329 -34.98 14.62 4.58
CA ASN A 329 -34.39 14.71 3.24
C ASN A 329 -33.34 15.82 3.26
N LYS A 330 -32.07 15.45 3.06
CA LYS A 330 -30.92 16.34 3.07
C LYS A 330 -30.10 16.17 1.82
N HIS A 331 -29.63 17.28 1.31
CA HIS A 331 -28.68 17.33 0.19
C HIS A 331 -27.64 18.41 0.43
N TYR A 332 -26.41 18.13 0.11
CA TYR A 332 -25.35 19.12 0.11
C TYR A 332 -24.29 18.81 -0.94
N ASP A 333 -23.78 19.86 -1.54
CA ASP A 333 -22.70 19.85 -2.50
C ASP A 333 -21.45 20.46 -1.87
N VAL A 334 -20.28 19.94 -2.23
CA VAL A 334 -19.00 20.50 -1.82
C VAL A 334 -18.14 20.72 -3.05
N ASP A 335 -17.80 21.98 -3.31
CA ASP A 335 -16.77 22.35 -4.27
C ASP A 335 -15.43 22.51 -3.53
N GLY A 336 -14.51 21.59 -3.79
CA GLY A 336 -13.19 21.56 -3.18
C GLY A 336 -12.10 21.93 -4.17
N LYS A 337 -11.13 22.75 -3.72
CA LYS A 337 -9.91 23.07 -4.47
C LYS A 337 -8.73 22.99 -3.53
N LYS A 338 -7.63 22.39 -3.99
CA LYS A 338 -6.37 22.34 -3.25
C LYS A 338 -5.20 22.61 -4.17
N GLN A 339 -4.29 23.46 -3.73
CA GLN A 339 -3.00 23.67 -4.35
C GLN A 339 -1.92 23.29 -3.35
N SER A 340 -0.92 22.53 -3.77
CA SER A 340 0.17 22.14 -2.90
C SER A 340 1.50 22.15 -3.63
N ALA A 341 2.55 22.48 -2.88
CA ALA A 341 3.94 22.42 -3.36
C ALA A 341 4.83 21.84 -2.28
N ARG A 342 5.81 21.03 -2.68
CA ARG A 342 6.84 20.49 -1.79
C ARG A 342 8.20 20.61 -2.45
N LEU A 343 9.12 21.23 -1.73
CA LEU A 343 10.55 21.28 -2.05
C LEU A 343 11.30 20.41 -1.05
N GLU A 344 12.24 19.62 -1.55
CA GLU A 344 13.17 18.85 -0.72
C GLU A 344 14.58 19.00 -1.26
N THR A 345 15.54 19.21 -0.38
CA THR A 345 16.96 19.27 -0.69
C THR A 345 17.74 18.32 0.21
N GLU A 346 18.68 17.58 -0.34
CA GLU A 346 19.59 16.70 0.40
C GLU A 346 20.99 16.83 -0.15
N PHE A 347 21.94 17.20 0.70
CA PHE A 347 23.36 17.11 0.41
C PHE A 347 23.96 15.93 1.16
N SER A 348 24.75 15.10 0.48
CA SER A 348 25.44 13.98 1.12
C SER A 348 26.93 13.98 0.82
N HIS A 349 27.74 13.71 1.85
CA HIS A 349 29.18 13.55 1.78
C HIS A 349 29.59 12.16 2.29
N THR A 350 30.40 11.45 1.52
CA THR A 350 30.97 10.16 1.90
C THR A 350 32.42 10.34 2.30
N PHE A 351 32.71 10.31 3.61
CA PHE A 351 34.07 10.38 4.15
C PHE A 351 34.82 9.09 3.85
N SER A 352 34.19 7.95 4.14
CA SER A 352 34.73 6.61 3.94
C SER A 352 33.57 5.59 3.86
N PRO A 353 33.82 4.32 3.56
CA PRO A 353 32.80 3.28 3.68
C PRO A 353 32.21 3.15 5.10
N ALA A 354 32.99 3.57 6.11
CA ALA A 354 32.56 3.55 7.51
C ALA A 354 31.70 4.77 7.89
N CYS A 355 31.71 5.86 7.11
CA CYS A 355 30.97 7.08 7.46
C CYS A 355 30.50 7.84 6.21
N LYS A 356 29.20 7.98 6.08
CA LYS A 356 28.52 8.89 5.16
C LYS A 356 27.60 9.81 5.97
N LEU A 357 27.68 11.11 5.74
CA LEU A 357 26.78 12.10 6.32
C LEU A 357 25.82 12.61 5.24
N ALA A 358 24.55 12.74 5.57
CA ALA A 358 23.54 13.42 4.76
C ALA A 358 22.84 14.47 5.61
N VAL A 359 22.63 15.65 5.06
CA VAL A 359 21.83 16.72 5.66
C VAL A 359 20.80 17.20 4.65
N GLY A 360 19.63 17.58 5.12
CA GLY A 360 18.59 18.01 4.20
C GLY A 360 17.50 18.82 4.87
N TRP A 361 16.70 19.42 4.02
CA TRP A 361 15.56 20.24 4.40
C TRP A 361 14.39 19.99 3.45
N GLN A 362 13.18 20.00 4.01
CA GLN A 362 11.93 19.84 3.29
C GLN A 362 10.99 20.98 3.68
N GLN A 363 10.31 21.54 2.69
CA GLN A 363 9.24 22.51 2.85
C GLN A 363 7.99 22.00 2.11
N SER A 364 6.86 21.94 2.79
CA SER A 364 5.56 21.65 2.19
C SER A 364 4.61 22.80 2.46
N LEU A 365 3.91 23.23 1.43
CA LEU A 365 2.88 24.25 1.50
C LEU A 365 1.62 23.71 0.84
N ALA A 366 0.45 23.91 1.45
CA ALA A 366 -0.82 23.62 0.81
C ALA A 366 -1.88 24.67 1.20
N HIS A 367 -2.69 25.03 0.23
CA HIS A 367 -3.90 25.83 0.43
C HIS A 367 -5.10 25.02 -0.04
N THR A 368 -6.08 24.81 0.85
CA THR A 368 -7.32 24.07 0.56
C THR A 368 -8.52 24.98 0.81
N SER A 369 -9.44 25.03 -0.15
CA SER A 369 -10.70 25.76 -0.06
C SER A 369 -11.85 24.79 -0.33
N ASN A 370 -12.76 24.63 0.63
CA ASN A 370 -13.98 23.83 0.51
C ASN A 370 -15.20 24.75 0.67
N THR A 371 -16.03 24.81 -0.35
CA THR A 371 -17.29 25.54 -0.34
C THR A 371 -18.43 24.54 -0.20
N TYR A 372 -19.12 24.57 0.92
CA TYR A 372 -20.35 23.81 1.14
C TYR A 372 -21.52 24.62 0.57
N VAL A 373 -22.13 24.11 -0.50
CA VAL A 373 -23.27 24.73 -1.16
C VAL A 373 -24.53 24.20 -0.48
N SER A 374 -25.12 25.04 0.36
CA SER A 374 -26.39 24.80 1.04
C SER A 374 -27.21 26.11 1.00
N LEU A 375 -28.27 26.22 1.79
CA LEU A 375 -29.05 27.47 1.91
C LEU A 375 -28.17 28.71 2.23
N GLN A 376 -27.03 28.51 2.88
CA GLN A 376 -25.99 29.54 3.05
C GLN A 376 -24.65 28.90 2.70
N ASN A 377 -23.99 29.35 1.64
CA ASN A 377 -22.69 28.90 1.24
C ASN A 377 -21.66 29.12 2.37
N THR A 378 -21.06 28.06 2.86
CA THR A 378 -20.04 28.15 3.92
C THR A 378 -18.69 27.74 3.36
N ASN A 379 -17.72 28.66 3.42
CA ASN A 379 -16.36 28.43 2.98
C ASN A 379 -15.45 28.04 4.15
N PHE A 380 -14.67 26.98 3.97
CA PHE A 380 -13.59 26.58 4.86
C PHE A 380 -12.27 26.62 4.10
N ASN A 381 -11.39 27.53 4.50
CA ASN A 381 -10.05 27.64 3.94
C ASN A 381 -9.03 27.14 4.97
N TYR A 382 -8.08 26.35 4.51
CA TYR A 382 -6.99 25.80 5.32
C TYR A 382 -5.67 26.11 4.65
N ASP A 383 -4.72 26.60 5.44
CA ASP A 383 -3.34 26.79 5.06
C ASP A 383 -2.48 25.82 5.85
N ASP A 384 -1.70 25.00 5.15
CA ASP A 384 -0.79 24.01 5.70
C ASP A 384 0.66 24.40 5.36
N ASN A 385 1.52 24.43 6.37
CA ASN A 385 2.92 24.78 6.23
C ASN A 385 3.76 23.84 7.11
N SER A 386 4.40 22.85 6.48
CA SER A 386 5.24 21.88 7.16
C SER A 386 6.70 22.03 6.74
N GLN A 387 7.59 22.08 7.73
CA GLN A 387 9.04 22.17 7.57
C GLN A 387 9.70 20.99 8.27
N TYR A 388 10.75 20.45 7.66
CA TYR A 388 11.51 19.34 8.24
C TYR A 388 12.99 19.45 7.89
N ALA A 389 13.82 19.69 8.90
CA ALA A 389 15.27 19.67 8.78
C ALA A 389 15.79 18.34 9.35
N PHE A 390 16.75 17.73 8.69
CA PHE A 390 17.32 16.45 9.14
C PHE A 390 18.81 16.31 8.88
N ALA A 391 19.43 15.46 9.71
CA ALA A 391 20.78 14.96 9.52
C ALA A 391 20.82 13.46 9.77
N GLN A 392 21.64 12.73 9.03
CA GLN A 392 21.82 11.29 9.16
C GLN A 392 23.27 10.90 8.92
N ALA A 393 23.84 10.14 9.85
CA ALA A 393 25.13 9.48 9.69
C ALA A 393 24.91 7.98 9.53
N CYS A 394 25.55 7.35 8.54
CA CYS A 394 25.45 5.92 8.32
C CYS A 394 26.77 5.34 7.82
N GLY A 395 26.99 4.04 8.10
CA GLY A 395 28.21 3.36 7.69
C GLY A 395 28.31 1.94 8.24
N SER A 396 29.47 1.33 8.00
CA SER A 396 29.78 -0.02 8.48
C SER A 396 31.17 -0.06 9.10
N LEU A 397 31.27 -0.63 10.31
CA LEU A 397 32.47 -0.83 11.11
C LEU A 397 32.67 -2.32 11.35
N GLY A 398 33.36 -2.99 10.43
CA GLY A 398 33.51 -4.44 10.47
C GLY A 398 32.16 -5.15 10.37
N LYS A 399 31.77 -5.88 11.41
CA LYS A 399 30.49 -6.63 11.50
C LYS A 399 29.29 -5.75 11.91
N LEU A 400 29.53 -4.53 12.34
CA LEU A 400 28.52 -3.58 12.77
C LEU A 400 28.14 -2.64 11.62
N THR A 401 26.85 -2.53 11.30
CA THR A 401 26.30 -1.49 10.42
C THR A 401 25.35 -0.62 11.20
N TYR A 402 25.41 0.68 10.97
CA TYR A 402 24.61 1.65 11.69
C TYR A 402 24.01 2.73 10.77
N SER A 403 22.92 3.29 11.23
CA SER A 403 22.29 4.48 10.65
C SER A 403 21.64 5.28 11.77
N LEU A 404 22.17 6.46 12.04
CA LEU A 404 21.74 7.36 13.09
C LEU A 404 21.19 8.60 12.44
N GLY A 405 19.92 8.85 12.57
CA GLY A 405 19.23 9.99 12.00
C GLY A 405 18.46 10.77 13.06
N MET A 406 18.46 12.09 12.90
CA MET A 406 17.67 13.01 13.69
C MET A 406 17.05 14.04 12.76
N GLY A 407 15.75 14.27 12.92
CA GLY A 407 15.06 15.34 12.25
C GLY A 407 14.28 16.21 13.24
N TYR A 408 14.07 17.45 12.86
CA TYR A 408 13.22 18.41 13.57
C TYR A 408 12.14 18.91 12.62
N ALA A 409 10.89 18.71 12.98
CA ALA A 409 9.73 19.10 12.20
C ALA A 409 8.98 20.25 12.87
N ARG A 410 8.48 21.15 12.04
CA ARG A 410 7.43 22.11 12.38
C ARG A 410 6.26 21.86 11.46
N ASP A 411 5.11 21.50 12.01
CA ASP A 411 3.87 21.31 11.28
C ASP A 411 2.86 22.36 11.77
N ALA A 412 2.32 23.15 10.85
CA ALA A 412 1.42 24.22 11.17
C ALA A 412 0.20 24.20 10.23
N VAL A 413 -0.99 24.26 10.81
CA VAL A 413 -2.25 24.28 10.08
C VAL A 413 -3.12 25.43 10.62
N TRP A 414 -3.65 26.26 9.74
CA TRP A 414 -4.54 27.37 10.09
C TRP A 414 -5.86 27.29 9.33
N GLN A 415 -6.92 27.59 10.06
CA GLN A 415 -8.27 27.76 9.54
C GLN A 415 -8.86 29.05 10.11
N ARG A 416 -9.18 30.06 9.28
CA ARG A 416 -9.78 31.33 9.71
C ARG A 416 -9.06 31.99 10.89
N GLY A 417 -7.71 31.96 10.90
CA GLY A 417 -6.90 32.53 11.98
C GLY A 417 -6.81 31.66 13.24
N LYS A 418 -7.49 30.52 13.29
CA LYS A 418 -7.34 29.50 14.34
C LYS A 418 -6.58 28.30 13.78
N GLY A 419 -5.76 27.68 14.59
CA GLY A 419 -4.99 26.54 14.16
C GLY A 419 -4.00 26.08 15.21
N PHE A 420 -3.05 25.27 14.82
CA PHE A 420 -1.98 24.81 15.68
C PHE A 420 -0.62 24.91 14.99
N GLU A 421 0.40 25.06 15.80
CA GLU A 421 1.78 24.79 15.44
C GLU A 421 2.28 23.63 16.31
N HIS A 422 2.89 22.65 15.69
CA HIS A 422 3.44 21.49 16.37
C HIS A 422 4.90 21.32 16.01
N TYR A 423 5.72 21.11 17.02
CA TYR A 423 7.14 20.88 16.88
C TYR A 423 7.48 19.48 17.39
N ALA A 424 8.21 18.70 16.58
CA ALA A 424 8.55 17.35 16.95
C ALA A 424 9.97 16.97 16.54
N TRP A 425 10.69 16.34 17.46
CA TRP A 425 11.90 15.61 17.14
C TRP A 425 11.55 14.26 16.54
N ARG A 426 12.19 13.89 15.46
CA ARG A 426 11.96 12.63 14.74
C ARG A 426 13.23 11.79 14.71
N PRO A 427 13.56 11.08 15.81
CA PRO A 427 14.71 10.18 15.85
C PRO A 427 14.47 8.96 14.97
N LYS A 428 15.55 8.49 14.34
CA LYS A 428 15.60 7.24 13.61
C LYS A 428 16.95 6.58 13.86
N PHE A 429 16.91 5.43 14.51
CA PHE A 429 18.08 4.71 14.91
C PHE A 429 18.03 3.29 14.36
N TYR A 430 19.11 2.83 13.77
CA TYR A 430 19.26 1.47 13.29
C TYR A 430 20.65 0.95 13.59
N VAL A 431 20.72 -0.28 14.09
CA VAL A 431 21.96 -1.01 14.29
C VAL A 431 21.75 -2.46 13.86
N GLN A 432 22.72 -3.00 13.13
CA GLN A 432 22.78 -4.39 12.72
C GLN A 432 24.15 -4.95 13.11
N TYR A 433 24.15 -6.16 13.64
CA TYR A 433 25.38 -6.91 13.90
C TYR A 433 25.32 -8.27 13.18
N ALA A 434 26.31 -8.52 12.32
CA ALA A 434 26.48 -9.79 11.60
C ALA A 434 27.37 -10.71 12.43
N PHE A 435 26.81 -11.76 13.06
CA PHE A 435 27.59 -12.78 13.77
C PHE A 435 28.55 -13.48 12.83
N ASN A 436 28.02 -13.88 11.67
CA ASN A 436 28.71 -14.52 10.57
C ASN A 436 27.95 -14.30 9.24
N ASP A 437 28.32 -14.97 8.17
CA ASP A 437 27.71 -14.87 6.85
C ASP A 437 26.24 -15.36 6.77
N ILE A 438 25.78 -16.10 7.79
CA ILE A 438 24.43 -16.70 7.83
C ILE A 438 23.52 -15.90 8.74
N TRP A 439 23.99 -15.57 9.96
CA TRP A 439 23.19 -14.99 11.03
C TRP A 439 23.49 -13.53 11.26
N GLN A 440 22.44 -12.73 11.37
CA GLN A 440 22.52 -11.30 11.77
C GLN A 440 21.31 -10.91 12.63
N ILE A 441 21.53 -9.99 13.54
CA ILE A 441 20.51 -9.36 14.36
C ILE A 441 20.42 -7.88 14.00
N ASP A 442 19.22 -7.33 13.96
CA ASP A 442 19.04 -5.90 13.75
C ASP A 442 17.96 -5.33 14.68
N TYR A 443 18.18 -4.11 15.08
CA TYR A 443 17.26 -3.29 15.86
C TYR A 443 17.03 -1.95 15.17
N ASN A 444 15.76 -1.51 15.13
CA ASN A 444 15.34 -0.22 14.60
C ASN A 444 14.39 0.48 15.57
N LEU A 445 14.64 1.76 15.81
CA LEU A 445 13.74 2.69 16.48
C LEU A 445 13.34 3.78 15.50
N SER A 446 12.06 4.07 15.38
CA SER A 446 11.54 5.19 14.58
C SER A 446 10.35 5.85 15.29
N SER A 447 10.12 7.12 14.97
CA SER A 447 8.94 7.85 15.44
C SER A 447 8.14 8.38 14.25
N THR A 448 6.83 8.42 14.37
CA THR A 448 5.89 8.94 13.35
C THR A 448 4.97 9.95 14.00
N THR A 449 4.87 11.15 13.45
CA THR A 449 3.90 12.15 13.88
C THR A 449 2.68 12.09 12.97
N SER A 450 1.50 11.89 13.56
CA SER A 450 0.20 11.91 12.89
C SER A 450 -0.47 13.26 13.12
N LEU A 451 -0.85 13.92 12.04
CA LEU A 451 -1.60 15.17 12.08
C LEU A 451 -3.10 14.88 12.01
N PRO A 452 -3.96 15.68 12.66
CA PRO A 452 -5.39 15.57 12.46
C PRO A 452 -5.74 15.90 11.01
N SER A 453 -6.64 15.14 10.41
CA SER A 453 -7.15 15.41 9.05
C SER A 453 -8.07 16.63 9.04
N LEU A 454 -8.23 17.27 7.88
CA LEU A 454 -9.14 18.40 7.73
C LEU A 454 -10.59 17.99 8.08
N ALA A 455 -11.00 16.77 7.72
CA ALA A 455 -12.32 16.25 8.08
C ALA A 455 -12.52 16.17 9.60
N GLN A 456 -11.49 15.74 10.34
CA GLN A 456 -11.53 15.68 11.80
C GLN A 456 -11.55 17.07 12.47
N MET A 457 -11.00 18.08 11.81
CA MET A 457 -10.93 19.44 12.36
C MET A 457 -12.09 20.35 11.94
N THR A 458 -12.81 20.04 10.85
CA THR A 458 -13.85 20.91 10.29
C THR A 458 -15.07 20.97 11.20
N ALA A 459 -15.30 22.10 11.84
CA ALA A 459 -16.47 22.34 12.70
C ALA A 459 -17.76 22.61 11.87
N TYR A 460 -18.05 21.71 10.95
CA TYR A 460 -19.29 21.68 10.18
C TYR A 460 -20.08 20.45 10.55
N GLU A 461 -21.29 20.64 11.09
CA GLU A 461 -22.16 19.53 11.44
C GLU A 461 -22.79 18.94 10.19
N ARG A 462 -22.49 17.68 9.93
CA ARG A 462 -23.02 16.93 8.80
C ARG A 462 -24.00 15.89 9.31
N GLN A 463 -25.20 15.88 8.76
CA GLN A 463 -26.15 14.80 9.04
C GLN A 463 -25.83 13.58 8.20
N ASP A 464 -25.50 12.48 8.83
CA ASP A 464 -25.14 11.22 8.17
C ASP A 464 -26.36 10.36 7.89
N ASP A 465 -27.30 10.34 8.82
CA ASP A 465 -28.63 9.72 8.70
C ASP A 465 -29.63 10.43 9.66
N ASP A 466 -30.82 9.87 9.83
CA ASP A 466 -31.89 10.42 10.69
C ASP A 466 -31.56 10.44 12.18
N GLN A 467 -30.61 9.62 12.65
CA GLN A 467 -30.21 9.46 14.04
C GLN A 467 -28.76 9.93 14.33
N ARG A 468 -27.94 10.17 13.30
CA ARG A 468 -26.51 10.44 13.46
C ARG A 468 -26.06 11.70 12.72
N THR A 469 -25.27 12.51 13.44
CA THR A 469 -24.52 13.64 12.88
C THR A 469 -23.02 13.41 13.10
N THR A 470 -22.20 14.03 12.26
CA THR A 470 -20.75 14.08 12.41
C THR A 470 -20.29 15.53 12.44
N MET A 471 -19.44 15.88 13.41
CA MET A 471 -18.86 17.21 13.53
C MET A 471 -17.38 17.11 13.91
N GLY A 472 -16.51 17.79 13.16
CA GLY A 472 -15.08 17.82 13.47
C GLY A 472 -14.77 18.65 14.73
N ASN A 473 -13.59 18.39 15.30
CA ASN A 473 -13.07 19.06 16.50
C ASN A 473 -11.83 19.90 16.15
N PRO A 474 -11.94 21.24 16.07
CA PRO A 474 -10.80 22.12 15.76
C PRO A 474 -9.72 22.15 16.84
N SER A 475 -9.99 21.57 18.03
CA SER A 475 -9.04 21.55 19.15
C SER A 475 -8.07 20.37 19.11
N LEU A 476 -8.19 19.50 18.12
CA LEU A 476 -7.30 18.34 17.94
C LEU A 476 -5.84 18.76 17.80
N ARG A 477 -4.96 17.92 18.34
CA ARG A 477 -3.51 18.08 18.29
C ARG A 477 -2.84 16.91 17.60
N PRO A 478 -1.70 17.11 16.94
CA PRO A 478 -0.85 16.02 16.48
C PRO A 478 -0.39 15.15 17.64
N PHE A 479 -0.14 13.88 17.36
CA PHE A 479 0.44 12.93 18.30
C PHE A 479 1.60 12.16 17.67
N THR A 480 2.45 11.57 18.51
CA THR A 480 3.62 10.82 18.01
C THR A 480 3.53 9.37 18.43
N THR A 481 3.76 8.48 17.47
CA THR A 481 3.88 7.03 17.66
C THR A 481 5.34 6.62 17.58
N TYR A 482 5.82 5.87 18.57
CA TYR A 482 7.15 5.28 18.60
C TYR A 482 7.08 3.81 18.26
N ARG A 483 7.97 3.36 17.37
CA ARG A 483 8.04 1.97 16.92
C ARG A 483 9.42 1.40 17.15
N HIS A 484 9.47 0.25 17.83
CA HIS A 484 10.64 -0.57 18.04
C HIS A 484 10.52 -1.84 17.19
N TRP A 485 11.57 -2.19 16.51
CA TRP A 485 11.66 -3.40 15.71
C TRP A 485 12.93 -4.15 16.05
N LEU A 486 12.83 -5.43 16.31
CA LEU A 486 13.96 -6.33 16.53
C LEU A 486 13.80 -7.53 15.59
N SER A 487 14.84 -7.92 14.87
CA SER A 487 14.80 -9.13 14.08
C SER A 487 16.10 -9.91 14.10
N LEU A 488 15.97 -11.25 14.10
CA LEU A 488 17.04 -12.23 13.90
C LEU A 488 16.85 -12.87 12.53
N ASN A 489 17.82 -12.75 11.68
CA ASN A 489 17.75 -13.20 10.29
C ASN A 489 18.79 -14.26 9.99
N ALA A 490 18.43 -15.28 9.18
CA ALA A 490 19.37 -16.25 8.65
C ALA A 490 19.08 -16.60 7.19
N ASN A 491 20.14 -16.77 6.39
CA ASN A 491 20.05 -17.26 5.02
C ASN A 491 21.16 -18.29 4.78
N LYS A 492 20.76 -19.48 4.32
CA LYS A 492 21.73 -20.53 3.97
C LYS A 492 21.15 -21.43 2.88
N GLY A 493 21.82 -21.49 1.73
CA GLY A 493 21.39 -22.30 0.60
C GLY A 493 19.95 -22.00 0.17
N ILE A 494 19.10 -23.01 0.23
CA ILE A 494 17.67 -22.90 -0.15
C ILE A 494 16.80 -22.25 0.92
N PHE A 495 17.32 -21.99 2.12
CA PHE A 495 16.55 -21.58 3.29
C PHE A 495 16.73 -20.10 3.62
N SER A 496 15.62 -19.39 3.84
CA SER A 496 15.55 -18.02 4.38
C SER A 496 14.69 -18.01 5.62
N PHE A 497 15.20 -17.44 6.70
CA PHE A 497 14.53 -17.34 7.98
C PHE A 497 14.60 -15.92 8.54
N MET A 498 13.53 -15.48 9.21
CA MET A 498 13.52 -14.28 10.03
C MET A 498 12.56 -14.50 11.22
N ALA A 499 13.06 -14.35 12.43
CA ALA A 499 12.22 -14.14 13.60
C ALA A 499 12.18 -12.65 13.90
N PHE A 500 11.01 -12.10 14.21
CA PHE A 500 10.88 -10.67 14.44
C PHE A 500 9.89 -10.36 15.57
N GLY A 501 10.15 -9.22 16.23
CA GLY A 501 9.26 -8.60 17.19
C GLY A 501 9.12 -7.11 16.89
N MET A 502 7.90 -6.58 16.97
CA MET A 502 7.60 -5.17 16.85
C MET A 502 6.80 -4.73 18.06
N TYR A 503 7.19 -3.59 18.64
CA TYR A 503 6.43 -2.92 19.66
C TYR A 503 6.20 -1.46 19.24
N GLU A 504 4.93 -1.06 19.26
CA GLU A 504 4.51 0.29 18.91
C GLU A 504 3.66 0.87 20.02
N TYR A 505 3.85 2.14 20.34
CA TYR A 505 3.04 2.83 21.32
C TYR A 505 2.87 4.31 20.97
N ASN A 506 1.72 4.87 21.36
CA ASN A 506 1.45 6.30 21.34
C ASN A 506 0.62 6.70 22.57
N HIS A 507 0.56 8.01 22.77
CA HIS A 507 -0.29 8.67 23.74
C HIS A 507 -0.90 9.91 23.11
N GLY A 508 -2.15 10.19 23.42
CA GLY A 508 -2.87 11.31 22.82
C GLY A 508 -3.28 11.07 21.38
N SER A 509 -3.44 9.79 20.96
CA SER A 509 -3.96 9.48 19.61
C SER A 509 -5.38 10.01 19.43
N ILE A 510 -5.66 10.41 18.19
CA ILE A 510 -6.98 10.90 17.80
C ILE A 510 -7.89 9.70 17.64
N VAL A 511 -8.96 9.66 18.42
CA VAL A 511 -9.92 8.55 18.43
C VAL A 511 -11.34 9.06 18.29
N ASP A 512 -12.24 8.19 17.82
CA ASP A 512 -13.66 8.50 17.71
C ASP A 512 -14.29 8.75 19.10
N MET A 513 -15.15 9.75 19.17
CA MET A 513 -15.98 10.09 20.32
C MET A 513 -17.43 10.13 19.89
N LEU A 514 -18.28 9.44 20.64
CA LEU A 514 -19.73 9.47 20.44
C LEU A 514 -20.39 10.19 21.62
N ALA A 515 -21.13 11.24 21.30
CA ALA A 515 -21.94 11.99 22.25
C ALA A 515 -23.42 11.81 21.91
N ILE A 516 -24.26 11.62 22.93
CA ILE A 516 -25.71 11.57 22.74
C ILE A 516 -26.25 12.99 23.01
N THR A 517 -26.92 13.57 22.01
CA THR A 517 -27.51 14.90 22.12
C THR A 517 -28.74 14.88 23.01
N PRO A 518 -29.20 16.02 23.56
CA PRO A 518 -30.43 16.09 24.34
C PRO A 518 -31.68 15.61 23.58
N MET A 519 -31.65 15.63 22.25
CA MET A 519 -32.73 15.13 21.38
C MET A 519 -32.66 13.63 21.13
N GLY A 520 -31.66 12.91 21.70
CA GLY A 520 -31.49 11.46 21.54
C GLY A 520 -30.74 11.04 20.29
N THR A 521 -30.27 11.97 19.47
CA THR A 521 -29.42 11.68 18.30
C THR A 521 -27.96 11.48 18.72
N VAL A 522 -27.18 10.75 17.93
CA VAL A 522 -25.75 10.50 18.18
C VAL A 522 -24.90 11.45 17.36
N GLN A 523 -24.05 12.20 18.03
CA GLN A 523 -23.03 13.02 17.39
C GLN A 523 -21.67 12.31 17.45
N GLN A 524 -21.12 11.99 16.29
CA GLN A 524 -19.76 11.51 16.17
C GLN A 524 -18.79 12.69 16.04
N SER A 525 -17.70 12.64 16.78
CA SER A 525 -16.60 13.61 16.74
C SER A 525 -15.27 12.90 17.04
N TRP A 526 -14.21 13.64 17.31
CA TRP A 526 -12.88 13.11 17.64
C TRP A 526 -12.26 13.81 18.83
N THR A 527 -11.42 13.06 19.58
CA THR A 527 -10.68 13.57 20.73
C THR A 527 -9.26 13.02 20.77
N ASN A 528 -8.35 13.69 21.50
CA ASN A 528 -6.97 13.23 21.73
C ASN A 528 -6.81 12.34 22.98
N ASP A 529 -7.83 11.60 23.40
CA ASP A 529 -7.80 10.79 24.61
C ASP A 529 -7.28 9.36 24.39
N GLY A 530 -6.90 9.04 23.15
CA GLY A 530 -6.44 7.72 22.77
C GLY A 530 -5.07 7.36 23.37
N GLN A 531 -4.93 6.10 23.77
CA GLN A 531 -3.66 5.45 24.10
C GLN A 531 -3.61 4.11 23.38
N TYR A 532 -2.49 3.82 22.76
CA TYR A 532 -2.35 2.63 21.93
C TYR A 532 -1.02 1.94 22.17
N LYS A 533 -1.05 0.63 22.30
CA LYS A 533 0.10 -0.26 22.36
C LYS A 533 -0.16 -1.43 21.42
N HIS A 534 0.80 -1.75 20.61
CA HIS A 534 0.74 -2.85 19.66
C HIS A 534 2.00 -3.69 19.76
N LEU A 535 1.85 -4.99 19.99
CA LEU A 535 2.92 -5.98 19.98
C LEU A 535 2.65 -6.97 18.86
N GLU A 536 3.62 -7.18 17.99
CA GLU A 536 3.60 -8.20 16.94
C GLU A 536 4.83 -9.07 17.07
N ILE A 537 4.65 -10.40 17.10
CA ILE A 537 5.74 -11.39 17.10
C ILE A 537 5.47 -12.37 15.97
N GLY A 538 6.46 -12.62 15.14
CA GLY A 538 6.30 -13.52 13.99
C GLY A 538 7.58 -14.17 13.53
N ILE A 539 7.38 -15.15 12.66
CA ILE A 539 8.45 -15.91 12.00
C ILE A 539 8.15 -15.92 10.50
N TYR A 540 9.15 -15.64 9.69
CA TYR A 540 9.12 -15.87 8.26
C TYR A 540 10.04 -17.03 7.92
N CYS A 541 9.52 -18.02 7.18
CA CYS A 541 10.28 -19.14 6.62
C CYS A 541 10.05 -19.20 5.11
N GLY A 542 11.13 -19.08 4.33
CA GLY A 542 11.11 -19.20 2.88
C GLY A 542 12.00 -20.35 2.42
N LEU A 543 11.54 -21.10 1.43
CA LEU A 543 12.25 -22.22 0.83
C LEU A 543 12.30 -22.06 -0.69
N ASN A 544 13.49 -22.26 -1.28
CA ASN A 544 13.71 -22.37 -2.72
C ASN A 544 14.01 -23.83 -3.06
N LEU A 545 13.04 -24.51 -3.66
CA LEU A 545 13.07 -25.95 -3.91
C LEU A 545 13.25 -26.24 -5.41
N LEU A 546 13.61 -27.49 -5.75
CA LEU A 546 13.72 -27.99 -7.13
C LEU A 546 14.63 -27.11 -8.02
N GLY A 547 15.81 -26.74 -7.54
CA GLY A 547 16.71 -25.86 -8.29
C GLY A 547 16.08 -24.48 -8.59
N GLU A 548 15.32 -23.92 -7.65
CA GLU A 548 14.58 -22.65 -7.74
C GLU A 548 13.31 -22.68 -8.63
N HIS A 549 12.89 -23.86 -9.09
CA HIS A 549 11.64 -24.01 -9.83
C HIS A 549 10.39 -23.86 -8.96
N LEU A 550 10.53 -23.98 -7.64
CA LEU A 550 9.46 -23.82 -6.67
C LEU A 550 9.96 -22.99 -5.48
N GLN A 551 9.29 -21.90 -5.22
CA GLN A 551 9.48 -21.09 -4.03
C GLN A 551 8.23 -21.14 -3.16
N VAL A 552 8.39 -21.39 -1.87
CA VAL A 552 7.29 -21.38 -0.91
C VAL A 552 7.70 -20.56 0.31
N TYR A 553 6.75 -19.91 0.93
CA TYR A 553 6.96 -19.25 2.22
C TYR A 553 5.75 -19.37 3.13
N ALA A 554 6.03 -19.29 4.42
CA ALA A 554 5.05 -19.17 5.48
C ALA A 554 5.47 -18.06 6.44
N GLU A 555 4.50 -17.23 6.85
CA GLU A 555 4.70 -16.18 7.84
C GLU A 555 3.56 -16.22 8.88
N PRO A 556 3.67 -17.09 9.91
CA PRO A 556 2.82 -17.02 11.09
C PRO A 556 3.22 -15.84 11.95
N LYS A 557 2.22 -15.12 12.49
CA LYS A 557 2.43 -14.04 13.44
C LYS A 557 1.30 -13.95 14.45
N TYR A 558 1.65 -13.54 15.66
CA TYR A 558 0.74 -13.24 16.73
C TYR A 558 0.77 -11.74 17.01
N VAL A 559 -0.41 -11.14 17.08
CA VAL A 559 -0.60 -9.69 17.21
C VAL A 559 -1.46 -9.42 18.42
N THR A 560 -1.02 -8.49 19.27
CA THR A 560 -1.77 -8.03 20.44
C THR A 560 -1.91 -6.52 20.42
N PHE A 561 -3.12 -6.04 20.65
CA PHE A 561 -3.45 -4.63 20.77
C PHE A 561 -3.97 -4.35 22.18
N ILE A 562 -3.44 -3.30 22.81
CA ILE A 562 -4.00 -2.70 24.00
C ILE A 562 -4.34 -1.26 23.64
N SER A 563 -5.63 -0.95 23.58
CA SER A 563 -6.13 0.37 23.24
C SER A 563 -7.00 0.91 24.37
N ARG A 564 -6.93 2.21 24.58
CA ARG A 564 -7.77 2.92 25.54
C ARG A 564 -8.25 4.22 24.92
N ALA A 565 -9.55 4.42 24.95
CA ALA A 565 -10.21 5.69 24.69
C ALA A 565 -11.30 5.87 25.73
N THR A 566 -12.59 5.73 25.39
CA THR A 566 -13.69 5.69 26.36
C THR A 566 -13.63 4.42 27.22
N LEU A 567 -13.30 3.31 26.57
CA LEU A 567 -13.10 1.99 27.20
C LEU A 567 -11.63 1.55 27.08
N ARG A 568 -11.29 0.51 27.84
CA ARG A 568 -10.01 -0.18 27.68
C ARG A 568 -10.24 -1.52 27.01
N HIS A 569 -9.58 -1.70 25.89
CA HIS A 569 -9.67 -2.92 25.10
C HIS A 569 -8.34 -3.66 25.07
N ASN A 570 -8.42 -4.99 25.09
CA ASN A 570 -7.30 -5.89 24.89
C ASN A 570 -7.73 -6.94 23.87
N ARG A 571 -7.05 -7.01 22.73
CA ARG A 571 -7.37 -7.94 21.65
C ARG A 571 -6.10 -8.58 21.13
N SER A 572 -6.22 -9.87 20.80
CA SER A 572 -5.12 -10.62 20.21
C SER A 572 -5.65 -11.49 19.08
N ASN A 573 -4.88 -11.60 18.02
CA ASN A 573 -5.21 -12.50 16.93
C ASN A 573 -3.97 -13.18 16.36
N PHE A 574 -4.18 -14.34 15.74
CA PHE A 574 -3.18 -15.07 15.00
C PHE A 574 -3.42 -14.86 13.51
N CYS A 575 -2.37 -14.45 12.79
CA CYS A 575 -2.42 -14.26 11.35
C CYS A 575 -1.38 -15.18 10.68
N LEU A 576 -1.79 -15.87 9.61
CA LEU A 576 -0.94 -16.71 8.81
C LEU A 576 -0.95 -16.22 7.36
N GLN A 577 0.22 -16.01 6.79
CA GLN A 577 0.38 -15.79 5.36
C GLN A 577 1.14 -16.97 4.76
N LEU A 578 0.67 -17.46 3.62
CA LEU A 578 1.30 -18.50 2.82
C LEU A 578 1.44 -18.00 1.39
N GLY A 579 2.56 -18.30 0.78
CA GLY A 579 2.75 -18.02 -0.63
C GLY A 579 3.56 -19.12 -1.30
N ALA A 580 3.24 -19.35 -2.57
CA ALA A 580 3.96 -20.28 -3.42
C ALA A 580 4.05 -19.69 -4.83
N SER A 581 5.20 -19.84 -5.47
CA SER A 581 5.36 -19.61 -6.90
C SER A 581 6.23 -20.69 -7.50
N GLY A 582 5.86 -21.14 -8.68
CA GLY A 582 6.62 -22.15 -9.37
C GLY A 582 6.47 -22.08 -10.87
N TRP A 583 7.29 -22.86 -11.58
CA TRP A 583 7.26 -22.89 -13.03
C TRP A 583 7.79 -24.18 -13.63
N VAL A 584 7.17 -24.53 -14.75
CA VAL A 584 7.59 -25.65 -15.57
C VAL A 584 7.59 -25.18 -17.03
N LYS A 585 8.76 -25.18 -17.68
CA LYS A 585 8.92 -24.68 -19.06
C LYS A 585 8.39 -23.24 -19.19
N LYS A 586 7.34 -23.01 -19.98
CA LYS A 586 6.70 -21.71 -20.21
C LYS A 586 5.52 -21.41 -19.29
N TRP A 587 5.14 -22.38 -18.47
CA TRP A 587 4.05 -22.24 -17.52
C TRP A 587 4.58 -21.77 -16.17
N GLY A 588 3.92 -20.78 -15.59
CA GLY A 588 4.13 -20.35 -14.22
C GLY A 588 2.83 -20.47 -13.42
N PHE A 589 2.95 -20.68 -12.12
CA PHE A 589 1.83 -20.66 -11.20
C PHE A 589 2.19 -19.87 -9.93
N ASN A 590 1.21 -19.18 -9.38
CA ASN A 590 1.35 -18.44 -8.14
C ASN A 590 0.14 -18.71 -7.27
N GLY A 591 0.38 -18.85 -5.97
CA GLY A 591 -0.65 -18.96 -4.95
C GLY A 591 -0.32 -18.06 -3.77
N TYR A 592 -1.32 -17.39 -3.24
CA TYR A 592 -1.24 -16.57 -2.05
C TYR A 592 -2.46 -16.83 -1.17
N PHE A 593 -2.24 -16.91 0.11
CA PHE A 593 -3.30 -17.06 1.11
C PHE A 593 -2.95 -16.26 2.35
N ARG A 594 -3.91 -15.56 2.91
CA ARG A 594 -3.81 -14.89 4.20
C ARG A 594 -5.09 -15.11 5.00
N THR A 595 -4.95 -15.47 6.27
CA THR A 595 -6.07 -15.53 7.21
C THR A 595 -6.67 -14.15 7.48
N ALA A 596 -7.82 -14.09 8.14
CA ALA A 596 -8.40 -12.85 8.62
C ALA A 596 -7.43 -12.08 9.52
N MET A 597 -7.57 -10.76 9.56
CA MET A 597 -6.70 -9.86 10.28
C MET A 597 -7.53 -8.86 11.09
N GLU A 598 -7.10 -8.62 12.31
CA GLU A 598 -7.71 -7.61 13.18
C GLU A 598 -6.76 -6.45 13.40
N SER A 599 -7.31 -5.25 13.54
CA SER A 599 -6.64 -4.06 14.02
C SER A 599 -7.55 -3.31 14.98
N MET A 600 -6.97 -2.57 15.92
CA MET A 600 -7.72 -1.82 16.90
C MET A 600 -7.11 -0.45 17.10
N GLU A 601 -7.97 0.58 17.16
CA GLU A 601 -7.57 1.95 17.44
C GLU A 601 -8.67 2.64 18.25
N GLY A 602 -8.33 3.17 19.43
CA GLY A 602 -9.33 3.68 20.36
C GLY A 602 -10.35 2.61 20.75
N ASP A 603 -11.60 2.93 20.57
CA ASP A 603 -12.76 2.06 20.79
C ASP A 603 -13.21 1.34 19.50
N MET A 604 -12.46 1.49 18.40
CA MET A 604 -12.76 0.89 17.09
C MET A 604 -11.95 -0.39 16.87
N LEU A 605 -12.64 -1.52 16.72
CA LEU A 605 -12.09 -2.78 16.23
C LEU A 605 -12.42 -2.94 14.76
N GLU A 606 -11.43 -3.23 13.94
CA GLU A 606 -11.60 -3.56 12.53
C GLU A 606 -11.13 -5.00 12.28
N HIS A 607 -12.02 -5.82 11.76
CA HIS A 607 -11.77 -7.19 11.31
C HIS A 607 -11.89 -7.25 9.78
N ARG A 608 -10.81 -7.63 9.11
CA ARG A 608 -10.78 -7.86 7.66
C ARG A 608 -10.73 -9.35 7.37
N THR A 609 -11.59 -9.82 6.48
CA THR A 609 -11.61 -11.23 6.05
C THR A 609 -10.28 -11.64 5.43
N GLY A 610 -9.98 -12.92 5.49
CA GLY A 610 -8.85 -13.51 4.77
C GLY A 610 -8.99 -13.33 3.26
N THR A 611 -7.88 -13.42 2.55
CA THR A 611 -7.85 -13.31 1.08
C THR A 611 -6.99 -14.42 0.49
N SER A 612 -7.33 -14.83 -0.71
CA SER A 612 -6.58 -15.83 -1.49
C SER A 612 -6.54 -15.43 -2.96
N ASP A 613 -5.44 -15.74 -3.62
CA ASP A 613 -5.28 -15.60 -5.07
C ASP A 613 -4.50 -16.80 -5.59
N VAL A 614 -5.00 -17.42 -6.64
CA VAL A 614 -4.31 -18.50 -7.34
C VAL A 614 -4.35 -18.19 -8.83
N ASN A 615 -3.19 -18.23 -9.48
CA ASN A 615 -3.14 -17.97 -10.91
C ASN A 615 -2.12 -18.84 -11.63
N VAL A 616 -2.42 -19.09 -12.90
CA VAL A 616 -1.53 -19.74 -13.86
C VAL A 616 -1.21 -18.72 -14.95
N ASN A 617 0.06 -18.65 -15.34
CA ASN A 617 0.51 -17.77 -16.40
C ASN A 617 1.29 -18.55 -17.47
N TYR A 618 1.18 -18.10 -18.71
CA TYR A 618 1.89 -18.66 -19.86
C TYR A 618 2.69 -17.55 -20.55
N ALA A 619 3.99 -17.77 -20.70
CA ALA A 619 4.91 -16.83 -21.34
C ALA A 619 5.24 -17.28 -22.76
N PHE A 620 4.92 -16.45 -23.77
CA PHE A 620 5.24 -16.70 -25.18
C PHE A 620 5.88 -15.47 -25.80
N ARG A 621 7.21 -15.51 -25.99
CA ARG A 621 7.98 -14.35 -26.50
C ARG A 621 7.72 -13.10 -25.66
N ASN A 622 7.08 -12.09 -26.25
CA ASN A 622 6.77 -10.80 -25.63
C ASN A 622 5.33 -10.73 -25.10
N VAL A 623 4.61 -11.85 -25.10
CA VAL A 623 3.22 -11.96 -24.63
C VAL A 623 3.18 -12.85 -23.40
N HIS A 624 2.51 -12.36 -22.35
CA HIS A 624 2.21 -13.12 -21.15
C HIS A 624 0.71 -13.12 -20.93
N VAL A 625 0.12 -14.32 -20.83
CA VAL A 625 -1.30 -14.49 -20.53
C VAL A 625 -1.41 -15.08 -19.14
N LYS A 626 -2.31 -14.56 -18.34
CA LYS A 626 -2.60 -15.02 -16.97
C LYS A 626 -4.08 -15.35 -16.87
N LEU A 627 -4.41 -16.47 -16.22
CA LEU A 627 -5.74 -16.81 -15.75
C LEU A 627 -5.66 -16.99 -14.24
N GLY A 628 -6.53 -16.33 -13.50
CA GLY A 628 -6.48 -16.38 -12.05
C GLY A 628 -7.86 -16.44 -11.42
N TRP A 629 -7.84 -16.79 -10.13
CA TRP A 629 -9.00 -16.95 -9.29
C TRP A 629 -8.72 -16.34 -7.91
N ARG A 630 -9.43 -15.28 -7.60
CA ARG A 630 -9.27 -14.53 -6.36
C ARG A 630 -10.40 -14.84 -5.38
N ASN A 631 -10.06 -14.83 -4.09
CA ASN A 631 -10.98 -15.16 -2.98
C ASN A 631 -11.67 -16.50 -3.18
N LEU A 632 -10.86 -17.51 -3.51
CA LEU A 632 -11.30 -18.87 -3.79
C LEU A 632 -12.09 -19.43 -2.60
N PHE A 633 -13.24 -20.01 -2.88
CA PHE A 633 -14.20 -20.54 -1.89
C PHE A 633 -14.80 -19.51 -0.93
N SER A 634 -14.68 -18.22 -1.20
CA SER A 634 -15.37 -17.19 -0.44
C SER A 634 -16.83 -17.12 -0.85
N CYS A 635 -17.74 -17.09 0.11
CA CYS A 635 -19.18 -16.92 -0.13
C CYS A 635 -19.61 -15.45 -0.07
N GLU A 636 -18.85 -14.60 0.63
CA GLU A 636 -19.22 -13.21 0.90
C GLU A 636 -18.23 -12.20 0.26
N GLY A 637 -17.17 -12.70 -0.39
CA GLY A 637 -16.10 -11.84 -0.91
C GLY A 637 -15.24 -11.22 0.20
N PRO A 638 -14.37 -10.28 -0.13
CA PRO A 638 -13.64 -9.51 0.86
C PRO A 638 -14.61 -8.62 1.62
N ALA A 639 -14.61 -8.74 2.94
CA ALA A 639 -15.44 -7.95 3.82
C ALA A 639 -14.63 -7.36 4.98
N THR A 640 -15.04 -6.19 5.39
CA THR A 640 -14.52 -5.52 6.58
C THR A 640 -15.64 -5.36 7.59
N ARG A 641 -15.42 -5.84 8.81
CA ARG A 641 -16.32 -5.64 9.95
C ARG A 641 -15.67 -4.65 10.88
N LYS A 642 -16.36 -3.53 11.13
CA LYS A 642 -15.96 -2.50 12.09
C LYS A 642 -16.90 -2.52 13.27
N ILE A 643 -16.33 -2.51 14.48
CA ILE A 643 -17.07 -2.43 15.73
C ILE A 643 -16.54 -1.23 16.49
N LEU A 644 -17.36 -0.20 16.63
CA LEU A 644 -17.11 0.94 17.52
C LEU A 644 -17.94 0.73 18.78
N GLU A 645 -17.27 0.57 19.91
CA GLU A 645 -17.91 0.28 21.19
C GLU A 645 -17.47 1.27 22.26
N THR A 646 -18.39 2.10 22.71
CA THR A 646 -18.20 3.08 23.77
C THR A 646 -19.10 2.74 24.95
N THR A 647 -19.04 3.51 26.02
CA THR A 647 -19.88 3.30 27.24
C THR A 647 -21.38 3.32 26.91
N ASN A 648 -21.80 4.13 25.93
CA ASN A 648 -23.22 4.41 25.67
C ASN A 648 -23.70 3.93 24.31
N ALA A 649 -22.81 3.45 23.43
CA ALA A 649 -23.20 3.03 22.11
C ALA A 649 -22.28 1.93 21.56
N ARG A 650 -22.86 1.03 20.77
CA ARG A 650 -22.15 0.02 19.99
C ARG A 650 -22.64 0.05 18.54
N TYR A 651 -21.74 0.28 17.63
CA TYR A 651 -21.97 0.21 16.19
C TYR A 651 -21.16 -0.94 15.61
N GLU A 652 -21.84 -1.85 14.96
CA GLU A 652 -21.20 -2.95 14.23
C GLU A 652 -21.58 -2.85 12.77
N THR A 653 -20.64 -2.51 11.92
CA THR A 653 -20.82 -2.36 10.47
C THR A 653 -20.00 -3.38 9.71
N VAL A 654 -20.66 -4.16 8.84
CA VAL A 654 -20.03 -5.07 7.91
C VAL A 654 -20.20 -4.52 6.50
N GLN A 655 -19.11 -4.27 5.81
CA GLN A 655 -19.10 -3.86 4.41
C GLN A 655 -18.35 -4.89 3.57
N GLY A 656 -18.88 -5.24 2.43
CA GLY A 656 -18.24 -6.19 1.52
C GLY A 656 -18.70 -6.01 0.07
N ASN A 657 -18.08 -6.76 -0.81
CA ASN A 657 -18.46 -6.81 -2.23
C ASN A 657 -18.51 -8.25 -2.73
N LEU A 658 -19.71 -8.74 -2.96
CA LEU A 658 -19.96 -10.09 -3.48
C LEU A 658 -19.39 -10.30 -4.89
N GLY A 659 -19.17 -9.23 -5.65
CA GLY A 659 -18.56 -9.31 -6.97
C GLY A 659 -17.12 -9.83 -6.94
N PHE A 660 -16.43 -9.65 -5.82
CA PHE A 660 -15.08 -10.16 -5.61
C PHE A 660 -15.03 -11.54 -4.92
N ALA A 661 -16.21 -12.14 -4.63
CA ALA A 661 -16.29 -13.52 -4.17
C ALA A 661 -16.02 -14.48 -5.35
N ASN A 662 -15.03 -15.38 -5.22
CA ASN A 662 -14.64 -16.31 -6.28
C ASN A 662 -14.41 -15.62 -7.65
N MET A 663 -13.79 -14.45 -7.65
CA MET A 663 -13.56 -13.66 -8.87
C MET A 663 -12.57 -14.36 -9.81
N VAL A 664 -13.01 -14.68 -11.02
CA VAL A 664 -12.15 -15.16 -12.09
C VAL A 664 -11.68 -13.98 -12.94
N TYR A 665 -10.38 -13.92 -13.25
CA TYR A 665 -9.79 -12.83 -14.02
C TYR A 665 -8.80 -13.32 -15.07
N VAL A 666 -8.63 -12.53 -16.12
CA VAL A 666 -7.64 -12.73 -17.17
C VAL A 666 -6.70 -11.54 -17.22
N GLY A 667 -5.41 -11.81 -17.29
CA GLY A 667 -4.38 -10.82 -17.51
C GLY A 667 -3.70 -11.02 -18.85
N LEU A 668 -3.44 -9.93 -19.57
CA LEU A 668 -2.65 -9.89 -20.79
C LEU A 668 -1.56 -8.84 -20.64
N SER A 669 -0.30 -9.24 -20.81
CA SER A 669 0.81 -8.30 -20.90
C SER A 669 1.54 -8.52 -22.21
N TRP A 670 1.74 -7.44 -22.94
CA TRP A 670 2.51 -7.42 -24.17
C TRP A 670 3.48 -6.24 -24.16
N SER A 671 4.70 -6.47 -24.61
CA SER A 671 5.69 -5.40 -24.73
C SER A 671 6.54 -5.60 -25.97
N PHE A 672 6.84 -4.51 -26.64
CA PHE A 672 7.72 -4.46 -27.80
C PHE A 672 8.80 -3.42 -27.54
N PHE A 673 10.03 -3.76 -27.87
CA PHE A 673 11.16 -2.83 -27.82
C PHE A 673 12.07 -3.06 -29.03
N LYS A 674 12.43 -1.97 -29.73
CA LYS A 674 13.39 -1.98 -30.85
C LYS A 674 14.45 -0.91 -30.61
N GLY A 675 15.72 -1.33 -30.49
CA GLY A 675 16.81 -0.40 -30.28
C GLY A 675 18.16 -1.08 -29.97
N LYS A 676 19.21 -0.27 -29.79
CA LYS A 676 20.59 -0.73 -29.52
C LYS A 676 20.89 -0.67 -28.01
N GLN A 677 21.48 -1.72 -27.45
CA GLN A 677 21.90 -1.75 -26.05
C GLN A 677 23.03 -0.77 -25.77
N THR A 678 22.82 0.12 -24.80
CA THR A 678 23.82 1.12 -24.38
C THR A 678 24.33 0.81 -22.97
N LYS A 679 25.64 0.91 -22.76
CA LYS A 679 26.26 0.59 -21.46
C LYS A 679 26.12 1.73 -20.43
N ARG A 680 25.49 1.45 -19.27
CA ARG A 680 25.41 2.20 -17.98
C ARG A 680 24.63 3.51 -17.92
N ARG A 681 23.61 3.56 -17.06
CA ARG A 681 22.87 4.75 -16.62
C ARG A 681 22.59 4.73 -15.11
N LYS A 682 22.72 5.89 -14.43
CA LYS A 682 22.16 6.15 -13.10
C LYS A 682 20.88 6.96 -13.24
N GLU A 683 19.90 6.65 -12.43
CA GLU A 683 18.58 7.27 -12.43
C GLU A 683 18.28 7.93 -11.07
N SER A 684 17.33 8.81 -11.04
CA SER A 684 17.07 9.81 -10.02
C SER A 684 15.79 9.56 -9.21
N ARG A 685 15.63 10.21 -8.07
CA ARG A 685 14.47 10.15 -7.16
C ARG A 685 13.44 11.24 -7.47
N GLN A 686 12.17 11.00 -7.18
CA GLN A 686 11.10 12.01 -7.17
C GLN A 686 10.47 12.15 -5.79
N VAL A 687 10.06 13.37 -5.45
CA VAL A 687 9.30 13.69 -4.24
C VAL A 687 7.81 13.69 -4.58
N ASP A 688 7.00 13.11 -3.71
CA ASP A 688 5.57 13.18 -3.82
C ASP A 688 5.01 14.36 -3.02
N ALA A 689 4.24 15.23 -3.68
CA ALA A 689 3.47 16.29 -3.05
C ALA A 689 1.96 16.02 -3.12
N SER A 690 1.56 14.82 -3.59
CA SER A 690 0.18 14.38 -3.53
C SER A 690 -0.14 14.03 -2.07
N PHE A 691 -0.73 14.98 -1.39
CA PHE A 691 -1.41 14.76 -0.13
C PHE A 691 -2.84 14.31 -0.42
N ASP A 692 -3.55 13.87 0.61
CA ASP A 692 -5.00 13.79 0.59
C ASP A 692 -5.60 15.05 -0.05
N SER A 693 -6.65 14.91 -0.85
CA SER A 693 -7.33 16.03 -1.53
C SER A 693 -7.74 17.13 -0.55
N GLY A 694 -7.77 16.80 0.75
CA GLY A 694 -8.19 17.71 1.80
C GLY A 694 -9.67 18.05 1.78
N ILE A 695 -10.45 17.29 1.01
CA ILE A 695 -11.87 17.52 0.85
C ILE A 695 -12.62 16.60 1.79
N VAL A 696 -13.51 17.18 2.57
CA VAL A 696 -14.38 16.44 3.49
C VAL A 696 -15.50 15.81 2.66
N LYS A 697 -15.38 14.49 2.45
CA LYS A 697 -16.38 13.66 1.77
C LYS A 697 -17.43 13.15 2.74
#